data_4df9c3ca27500f33fd6553fbc68f0936
#
_entry.id   4df9c3ca27500f33fd6553fbc68f0936
#
_cell.length_a   1.000
_cell.length_b   1.000
_cell.length_c   1.000
_cell.angle_alpha   90.00
_cell.angle_beta   90.00
_cell.angle_gamma   90.00
#
_symmetry.space_group_name_H-M   'P 1'
#
loop_
_entity.id
_entity.type
_entity.pdbx_description
1 polymer ?
#
loop_
_entity_poly.entity_id
_entity_poly.type
_entity_poly.pdbx_seq_one_letter_code
_entity_poly.pdbx_strand_id
1 'polypeptide(L)'
;MNMKKIFKHILLSALTIATVASCADDRNNFLPDDSFGFNNKAGENVLTLPLYGGSHTINVIKSGKGLNEGVVNITTSNHDLSEYNKQYGVEFIPLPTDQDLYSFSEESIAFGTEDVTKPFTVSWNIAKVAAFMEEEPANQYCIPVALRSDDLEVNDGRQVFILNLVTSTVTAEQTLISRTYEWESEPAAETMDITVRIDKAIPGIDLTLDFEVDETLVAAYNEANGTDYELAPEGLVTLGADPTIKAGEGYVLLPVTIDTEALAVEMEVEKNGVVETKRLVKRDWDGYVVPVKISGMSVDGVKVNNGLTYIVVKGLEPIPPQLFTRLWGIYATSSTTPWQSTFGITDSRNITMDDQYIYIPQTSGDAAVLKAVSITDPAVVKNVNVDGIAGGTHTLSCVRMVPNTDPAINGGKDILLATNLSLGDGSHLHYYAWLNGIDNAPTKFMVDDSGRRMGDKFIVLGSWKNGEIYLKDYNTGNIVRNAMVDTGVGEWPGADGLAYARGRYDYSASVLDAAGCIGSAYVYPGTPKAGSDIVPGFLVTSTASGHWLANTSGNVFASTADLGLGMTHGYNFFADEKTGAKYVAYVAIEAAQDKGSVKVISDFNGTYEGLAGVLQAQKVVFEAPVQDGMDATVISPCPATHSTGDCVVREVNGTTYMAVMIQNVGISVFKLNAGFIAE
;
A
#
# COMPACT_ATOMS: atom_id res chain seq x y z
N MET A 1 19.01 -17.96 34.90
CA MET A 1 20.14 -18.42 34.08
C MET A 1 20.34 -19.90 34.36
N ASN A 2 20.13 -20.76 33.37
CA ASN A 2 19.84 -22.19 33.56
C ASN A 2 21.13 -23.01 33.78
N MET A 3 21.32 -23.57 34.94
CA MET A 3 22.51 -24.37 35.36
C MET A 3 22.87 -25.49 34.37
N LYS A 4 21.94 -25.98 33.58
CA LYS A 4 22.20 -27.01 32.53
C LYS A 4 23.04 -26.48 31.36
N LYS A 5 23.07 -25.18 31.08
CA LYS A 5 23.93 -24.61 30.02
C LYS A 5 25.40 -24.45 30.50
N ILE A 6 25.60 -24.19 31.75
CA ILE A 6 26.96 -24.04 32.33
C ILE A 6 27.66 -25.38 32.42
N PHE A 7 26.94 -26.46 32.77
CA PHE A 7 27.50 -27.81 32.80
C PHE A 7 27.88 -28.34 31.42
N LYS A 8 27.15 -27.95 30.36
CA LYS A 8 27.46 -28.37 29.00
C LYS A 8 28.73 -27.70 28.44
N HIS A 9 29.01 -26.46 28.85
CA HIS A 9 30.21 -25.76 28.41
C HIS A 9 31.47 -26.19 29.23
N ILE A 10 31.31 -26.55 30.49
CA ILE A 10 32.40 -27.07 31.29
C ILE A 10 32.76 -28.51 30.85
N LEU A 11 31.80 -29.33 30.46
CA LEU A 11 32.05 -30.67 29.92
C LEU A 11 32.71 -30.63 28.54
N LEU A 12 32.32 -29.64 27.68
CA LEU A 12 32.92 -29.47 26.35
C LEU A 12 34.36 -28.92 26.43
N SER A 13 34.64 -28.02 27.37
CA SER A 13 36.00 -27.50 27.58
C SER A 13 36.93 -28.52 28.28
N ALA A 14 36.39 -29.38 29.15
CA ALA A 14 37.18 -30.46 29.74
C ALA A 14 37.50 -31.57 28.74
N LEU A 15 36.61 -31.86 27.79
CA LEU A 15 36.85 -32.83 26.71
C LEU A 15 37.88 -32.32 25.70
N THR A 16 37.90 -30.98 25.43
CA THR A 16 38.88 -30.34 24.52
C THR A 16 40.27 -30.30 25.12
N ILE A 17 40.41 -30.15 26.45
CA ILE A 17 41.72 -30.14 27.12
C ILE A 17 42.27 -31.57 27.28
N ALA A 18 41.42 -32.59 27.47
CA ALA A 18 41.85 -33.97 27.58
C ALA A 18 42.32 -34.59 26.25
N THR A 19 41.84 -34.08 25.11
CA THR A 19 42.27 -34.53 23.78
C THR A 19 43.56 -33.89 23.30
N VAL A 20 43.97 -32.73 23.89
CA VAL A 20 45.22 -32.06 23.50
C VAL A 20 46.46 -32.59 24.26
N ALA A 21 46.26 -33.32 25.36
CA ALA A 21 47.38 -33.80 26.20
C ALA A 21 47.86 -35.21 25.92
N SER A 22 47.23 -35.97 25.01
CA SER A 22 47.55 -37.40 24.85
C SER A 22 48.03 -37.88 23.47
N CYS A 23 48.25 -36.98 22.49
CA CYS A 23 48.73 -37.40 21.17
C CYS A 23 49.71 -36.39 20.57
N ALA A 24 50.86 -36.21 21.20
CA ALA A 24 51.91 -35.36 20.62
C ALA A 24 52.69 -36.04 19.47
N ASP A 25 52.70 -37.37 19.39
CA ASP A 25 53.52 -38.06 18.40
C ASP A 25 52.73 -38.71 17.23
N ASP A 26 51.44 -38.97 17.35
CA ASP A 26 50.67 -39.63 16.28
C ASP A 26 49.98 -38.66 15.31
N ARG A 27 49.89 -37.39 15.63
CA ARG A 27 49.18 -36.41 14.74
C ARG A 27 49.87 -36.26 13.39
N ASN A 28 51.18 -36.31 13.33
CA ASN A 28 51.94 -36.15 12.09
C ASN A 28 51.83 -37.37 11.18
N ASN A 29 51.42 -38.53 11.66
CA ASN A 29 51.27 -39.72 10.85
C ASN A 29 49.95 -39.77 10.05
N PHE A 30 48.95 -38.99 10.45
CA PHE A 30 47.64 -38.90 9.81
C PHE A 30 47.45 -37.66 8.94
N LEU A 31 48.36 -36.69 8.98
CA LEU A 31 48.33 -35.52 8.09
C LEU A 31 48.95 -35.89 6.74
N PRO A 32 48.36 -35.43 5.62
CA PRO A 32 48.99 -35.57 4.31
C PRO A 32 50.34 -34.85 4.27
N ASP A 33 51.16 -35.17 3.30
CA ASP A 33 52.39 -34.41 3.03
C ASP A 33 52.08 -32.96 2.70
N ASP A 34 53.07 -32.08 2.88
CA ASP A 34 52.90 -30.67 2.68
C ASP A 34 52.56 -30.39 1.20
N SER A 35 51.56 -29.56 1.01
CA SER A 35 51.10 -29.16 -0.33
C SER A 35 50.70 -27.70 -0.34
N PHE A 36 50.79 -27.08 -1.49
CA PHE A 36 50.30 -25.74 -1.75
C PHE A 36 48.89 -25.72 -2.31
N GLY A 37 48.16 -24.64 -2.08
CA GLY A 37 46.86 -24.38 -2.66
C GLY A 37 46.37 -22.97 -2.41
N PHE A 38 45.36 -22.55 -3.13
CA PHE A 38 44.64 -21.32 -2.77
C PHE A 38 43.79 -21.55 -1.53
N ASN A 39 43.60 -20.49 -0.75
CA ASN A 39 42.76 -20.54 0.46
C ASN A 39 41.26 -20.43 0.14
N ASN A 40 40.77 -21.37 -0.65
CA ASN A 40 39.36 -21.54 -1.01
C ASN A 40 38.92 -22.98 -0.73
N LYS A 41 37.62 -23.25 -0.76
CA LYS A 41 37.16 -24.63 -0.75
C LYS A 41 37.41 -25.27 -2.12
N ALA A 42 37.70 -26.54 -2.12
CA ALA A 42 37.87 -27.28 -3.38
C ALA A 42 36.57 -27.17 -4.20
N GLY A 43 36.71 -26.76 -5.46
CA GLY A 43 35.61 -26.52 -6.36
C GLY A 43 35.01 -25.10 -6.33
N GLU A 44 35.37 -24.26 -5.36
CA GLU A 44 34.97 -22.84 -5.31
C GLU A 44 36.13 -21.95 -5.88
N ASN A 45 36.46 -22.15 -7.15
CA ASN A 45 37.65 -21.57 -7.76
C ASN A 45 37.39 -20.28 -8.53
N VAL A 46 36.14 -19.79 -8.57
CA VAL A 46 35.78 -18.54 -9.26
C VAL A 46 35.38 -17.48 -8.25
N LEU A 47 35.97 -16.31 -8.38
CA LEU A 47 35.58 -15.13 -7.65
C LEU A 47 35.19 -14.04 -8.66
N THR A 48 33.96 -13.62 -8.64
CA THR A 48 33.49 -12.50 -9.45
C THR A 48 33.76 -11.20 -8.73
N LEU A 49 34.51 -10.33 -9.39
CA LEU A 49 34.93 -9.02 -8.85
C LEU A 49 34.50 -7.91 -9.80
N PRO A 50 34.01 -6.78 -9.27
CA PRO A 50 33.77 -5.61 -10.10
C PRO A 50 35.09 -5.02 -10.59
N LEU A 51 35.11 -4.67 -11.86
CA LEU A 51 36.29 -4.16 -12.57
C LEU A 51 36.94 -2.96 -11.88
N TYR A 52 36.13 -2.02 -11.42
CA TYR A 52 36.61 -0.77 -10.80
C TYR A 52 37.32 -0.97 -9.44
N GLY A 53 37.38 -2.19 -8.90
CA GLY A 53 38.18 -2.51 -7.73
C GLY A 53 39.70 -2.36 -7.93
N GLY A 54 40.16 -2.51 -9.17
CA GLY A 54 41.55 -2.33 -9.56
C GLY A 54 42.54 -3.37 -9.01
N SER A 55 42.21 -4.08 -7.95
CA SER A 55 43.06 -5.14 -7.36
C SER A 55 42.29 -6.08 -6.45
N HIS A 56 42.88 -7.27 -6.22
CA HIS A 56 42.39 -8.22 -5.22
C HIS A 56 43.54 -9.01 -4.61
N THR A 57 43.51 -9.21 -3.29
CA THR A 57 44.51 -9.99 -2.58
C THR A 57 44.07 -11.42 -2.39
N ILE A 58 44.89 -12.36 -2.83
CA ILE A 58 44.64 -13.79 -2.76
C ILE A 58 45.63 -14.39 -1.76
N ASN A 59 45.19 -15.35 -0.96
CA ASN A 59 46.06 -16.06 -0.03
C ASN A 59 46.44 -17.43 -0.60
N VAL A 60 47.71 -17.72 -0.62
CA VAL A 60 48.25 -19.07 -0.83
C VAL A 60 48.47 -19.70 0.53
N ILE A 61 48.08 -20.95 0.66
CA ILE A 61 48.28 -21.75 1.88
C ILE A 61 49.23 -22.91 1.62
N LYS A 62 50.02 -23.21 2.61
CA LYS A 62 50.75 -24.47 2.75
C LYS A 62 50.03 -25.31 3.80
N SER A 63 49.61 -26.47 3.44
CA SER A 63 48.86 -27.40 4.28
C SER A 63 49.51 -28.76 4.32
N GLY A 64 49.39 -29.48 5.44
CA GLY A 64 49.99 -30.77 5.64
C GLY A 64 50.69 -30.90 6.98
N LYS A 65 51.80 -31.59 7.03
CA LYS A 65 52.60 -31.83 8.24
C LYS A 65 53.34 -30.58 8.72
N GLY A 66 53.61 -29.60 7.85
CA GLY A 66 54.35 -28.37 8.17
C GLY A 66 55.85 -28.57 8.31
N LEU A 67 56.40 -29.61 7.72
CA LEU A 67 57.80 -30.00 7.91
C LEU A 67 58.74 -29.48 6.82
N ASN A 68 58.19 -29.14 5.66
CA ASN A 68 58.95 -28.79 4.47
C ASN A 68 58.89 -27.30 4.16
N GLU A 69 60.01 -26.77 3.68
CA GLU A 69 60.08 -25.49 2.99
C GLU A 69 59.77 -25.68 1.53
N GLY A 70 59.40 -24.65 0.81
CA GLY A 70 59.18 -24.73 -0.63
C GLY A 70 58.82 -23.38 -1.25
N VAL A 71 58.99 -23.28 -2.53
CA VAL A 71 58.62 -22.12 -3.34
C VAL A 71 57.44 -22.47 -4.21
N VAL A 72 56.48 -21.61 -4.24
CA VAL A 72 55.34 -21.70 -5.17
C VAL A 72 55.41 -20.54 -6.16
N ASN A 73 55.34 -20.84 -7.43
CA ASN A 73 55.29 -19.87 -8.53
C ASN A 73 53.85 -19.55 -8.83
N ILE A 74 53.57 -18.25 -9.01
CA ILE A 74 52.31 -17.70 -9.43
C ILE A 74 52.36 -17.39 -10.92
N THR A 75 51.46 -17.94 -11.68
CA THR A 75 51.41 -17.77 -13.13
C THR A 75 49.99 -17.69 -13.64
N THR A 76 49.83 -17.43 -14.90
CA THR A 76 48.58 -17.62 -15.64
C THR A 76 48.58 -18.92 -16.39
N SER A 77 47.44 -19.57 -16.51
CA SER A 77 47.34 -20.81 -17.24
C SER A 77 46.06 -20.89 -18.08
N ASN A 78 46.22 -20.65 -19.36
CA ASN A 78 45.13 -20.82 -20.32
C ASN A 78 44.74 -22.29 -20.48
N HIS A 79 45.69 -23.21 -20.26
CA HIS A 79 45.41 -24.64 -20.28
C HIS A 79 44.49 -25.04 -19.14
N ASP A 80 44.82 -24.66 -17.93
CA ASP A 80 44.01 -24.98 -16.74
C ASP A 80 42.61 -24.30 -16.82
N LEU A 81 42.56 -23.09 -17.37
CA LEU A 81 41.28 -22.43 -17.64
C LEU A 81 40.42 -23.21 -18.63
N SER A 82 41.03 -23.72 -19.71
CA SER A 82 40.35 -24.52 -20.72
C SER A 82 39.77 -25.81 -20.14
N GLU A 83 40.57 -26.51 -19.29
CA GLU A 83 40.08 -27.68 -18.60
C GLU A 83 38.99 -27.36 -17.60
N TYR A 84 39.11 -26.24 -16.87
CA TYR A 84 38.05 -25.77 -15.97
C TYR A 84 36.77 -25.48 -16.75
N ASN A 85 36.84 -24.71 -17.84
CA ASN A 85 35.67 -24.40 -18.69
C ASN A 85 34.95 -25.67 -19.16
N LYS A 86 35.73 -26.65 -19.62
CA LYS A 86 35.23 -27.94 -20.10
C LYS A 86 34.57 -28.75 -18.98
N GLN A 87 35.18 -28.76 -17.79
CA GLN A 87 34.70 -29.53 -16.64
C GLN A 87 33.37 -28.98 -16.10
N TYR A 88 33.22 -27.65 -16.06
CA TYR A 88 32.07 -26.98 -15.45
C TYR A 88 31.07 -26.43 -16.46
N GLY A 89 31.32 -26.57 -17.77
CA GLY A 89 30.41 -26.11 -18.82
C GLY A 89 30.28 -24.59 -18.89
N VAL A 90 31.36 -23.86 -18.61
CA VAL A 90 31.43 -22.39 -18.62
C VAL A 90 32.36 -21.92 -19.73
N GLU A 91 32.28 -20.62 -20.11
CA GLU A 91 33.06 -20.06 -21.23
C GLU A 91 33.81 -18.81 -20.77
N PHE A 92 34.69 -18.93 -19.78
CA PHE A 92 35.57 -17.84 -19.39
C PHE A 92 36.68 -17.63 -20.43
N ILE A 93 36.95 -16.37 -20.79
CA ILE A 93 37.98 -15.95 -21.73
C ILE A 93 39.11 -15.27 -20.97
N PRO A 94 40.35 -15.73 -21.07
CA PRO A 94 41.46 -15.12 -20.36
C PRO A 94 41.77 -13.74 -20.92
N LEU A 95 42.03 -12.76 -20.05
CA LEU A 95 42.64 -11.50 -20.47
C LEU A 95 44.06 -11.77 -20.99
N PRO A 96 44.47 -11.13 -22.09
CA PRO A 96 45.82 -11.30 -22.66
C PRO A 96 46.90 -10.80 -21.71
N THR A 97 48.01 -11.51 -21.68
CA THR A 97 49.19 -11.22 -20.81
C THR A 97 50.16 -10.24 -21.40
N ASP A 98 50.07 -9.98 -22.71
CA ASP A 98 51.01 -9.15 -23.49
C ASP A 98 50.57 -7.69 -23.67
N GLN A 99 49.44 -7.30 -23.07
CA GLN A 99 48.85 -5.95 -23.19
C GLN A 99 48.91 -5.10 -21.90
N ASP A 100 49.65 -5.52 -20.89
CA ASP A 100 49.73 -4.85 -19.58
C ASP A 100 48.35 -4.56 -18.96
N LEU A 101 47.43 -5.51 -19.11
CA LEU A 101 46.08 -5.38 -18.55
C LEU A 101 46.05 -5.66 -17.06
N TYR A 102 46.92 -6.53 -16.56
CA TYR A 102 47.03 -6.90 -15.16
C TYR A 102 48.46 -7.31 -14.79
N SER A 103 48.74 -7.38 -13.51
CA SER A 103 50.04 -7.80 -12.95
C SER A 103 49.84 -8.50 -11.59
N PHE A 104 50.84 -9.30 -11.23
CA PHE A 104 50.95 -9.90 -9.89
C PHE A 104 51.98 -9.12 -9.04
N SER A 105 51.71 -8.94 -7.76
CA SER A 105 52.68 -8.30 -6.85
C SER A 105 53.93 -9.14 -6.68
N GLU A 106 53.84 -10.45 -6.85
CA GLU A 106 54.93 -11.42 -6.74
C GLU A 106 54.72 -12.54 -7.77
N GLU A 107 55.78 -12.99 -8.44
CA GLU A 107 55.76 -14.12 -9.34
C GLU A 107 56.08 -15.44 -8.62
N SER A 108 56.62 -15.37 -7.41
CA SER A 108 56.91 -16.53 -6.60
C SER A 108 56.88 -16.18 -5.10
N ILE A 109 56.44 -17.13 -4.30
CA ILE A 109 56.31 -17.00 -2.83
C ILE A 109 57.07 -18.14 -2.18
N ALA A 110 58.09 -17.81 -1.35
CA ALA A 110 58.79 -18.79 -0.55
C ALA A 110 58.11 -19.01 0.81
N PHE A 111 57.88 -20.27 1.19
CA PHE A 111 57.33 -20.69 2.46
C PHE A 111 58.40 -21.41 3.27
N GLY A 112 58.69 -20.93 4.47
CA GLY A 112 59.47 -21.66 5.47
C GLY A 112 58.64 -22.77 6.14
N THR A 113 59.25 -23.55 7.02
CA THR A 113 58.59 -24.67 7.71
C THR A 113 57.35 -24.27 8.50
N GLU A 114 57.39 -23.07 9.15
CA GLU A 114 56.29 -22.59 9.99
C GLU A 114 55.27 -21.72 9.27
N ASP A 115 55.52 -21.39 7.99
CA ASP A 115 54.63 -20.56 7.21
C ASP A 115 53.39 -21.36 6.78
N VAL A 116 52.21 -20.82 7.06
CA VAL A 116 50.94 -21.47 6.72
C VAL A 116 50.20 -20.72 5.59
N THR A 117 50.26 -19.39 5.60
CA THR A 117 49.52 -18.55 4.68
C THR A 117 50.36 -17.34 4.29
N LYS A 118 50.43 -17.05 2.99
CA LYS A 118 51.01 -15.83 2.46
C LYS A 118 50.13 -15.19 1.40
N PRO A 119 49.93 -13.87 1.45
CA PRO A 119 49.16 -13.14 0.48
C PRO A 119 50.01 -12.73 -0.72
N PHE A 120 49.34 -12.58 -1.89
CA PHE A 120 49.82 -11.78 -3.01
C PHE A 120 48.65 -11.00 -3.60
N THR A 121 48.93 -9.95 -4.37
CA THR A 121 47.89 -9.10 -4.94
C THR A 121 47.91 -9.21 -6.48
N VAL A 122 46.76 -9.39 -7.05
CA VAL A 122 46.50 -9.23 -8.48
C VAL A 122 45.96 -7.83 -8.70
N SER A 123 46.60 -7.03 -9.52
CA SER A 123 46.18 -5.68 -9.87
C SER A 123 45.88 -5.62 -11.38
N TRP A 124 44.87 -4.84 -11.74
CA TRP A 124 44.50 -4.64 -13.14
C TRP A 124 44.31 -3.17 -13.48
N ASN A 125 44.61 -2.81 -14.73
CA ASN A 125 44.39 -1.47 -15.24
C ASN A 125 42.92 -1.32 -15.66
N ILE A 126 42.12 -0.62 -14.83
CA ILE A 126 40.67 -0.50 -15.00
C ILE A 126 40.32 0.03 -16.40
N ALA A 127 40.95 1.13 -16.85
CA ALA A 127 40.63 1.77 -18.11
C ALA A 127 40.99 0.86 -19.31
N LYS A 128 42.17 0.21 -19.27
CA LYS A 128 42.58 -0.70 -20.34
C LYS A 128 41.69 -1.95 -20.40
N VAL A 129 41.37 -2.53 -19.25
CA VAL A 129 40.51 -3.73 -19.21
C VAL A 129 39.07 -3.36 -19.60
N ALA A 130 38.55 -2.21 -19.19
CA ALA A 130 37.24 -1.73 -19.63
C ALA A 130 37.17 -1.59 -21.15
N ALA A 131 38.16 -0.93 -21.77
CA ALA A 131 38.21 -0.77 -23.20
C ALA A 131 38.31 -2.12 -23.93
N PHE A 132 39.14 -3.05 -23.43
CA PHE A 132 39.24 -4.39 -23.95
C PHE A 132 37.91 -5.18 -23.90
N MET A 133 37.19 -5.09 -22.77
CA MET A 133 35.91 -5.77 -22.59
C MET A 133 34.79 -5.18 -23.47
N GLU A 134 34.92 -3.93 -23.93
CA GLU A 134 33.93 -3.27 -24.80
C GLU A 134 33.95 -3.78 -26.22
N GLU A 135 35.05 -4.38 -26.67
CA GLU A 135 35.15 -4.96 -28.01
C GLU A 135 34.17 -6.14 -28.21
N GLU A 136 33.99 -6.95 -27.16
CA GLU A 136 33.04 -8.07 -27.14
C GLU A 136 32.36 -8.17 -25.79
N PRO A 137 31.35 -7.34 -25.51
CA PRO A 137 30.76 -7.19 -24.19
C PRO A 137 29.94 -8.41 -23.68
N ALA A 138 29.64 -9.35 -24.54
CA ALA A 138 28.95 -10.59 -24.18
C ALA A 138 29.88 -11.63 -23.53
N ASN A 139 31.19 -11.46 -23.65
CA ASN A 139 32.20 -12.40 -23.17
C ASN A 139 32.39 -12.24 -21.63
N GLN A 140 32.71 -13.38 -21.00
CA GLN A 140 33.07 -13.41 -19.57
C GLN A 140 34.59 -13.42 -19.42
N TYR A 141 35.19 -12.25 -19.27
CA TYR A 141 36.64 -12.13 -19.17
C TYR A 141 37.15 -12.40 -17.76
N CYS A 142 38.30 -13.08 -17.67
CA CYS A 142 38.90 -13.43 -16.39
C CYS A 142 40.44 -13.36 -16.38
N ILE A 143 40.99 -13.33 -15.17
CA ILE A 143 42.40 -13.55 -14.91
C ILE A 143 42.54 -14.95 -14.30
N PRO A 144 43.06 -15.95 -15.07
CA PRO A 144 43.26 -17.31 -14.57
C PRO A 144 44.59 -17.40 -13.83
N VAL A 145 44.57 -17.39 -12.52
CA VAL A 145 45.75 -17.53 -11.66
C VAL A 145 46.01 -18.99 -11.35
N ALA A 146 47.20 -19.46 -11.57
CA ALA A 146 47.61 -20.84 -11.30
C ALA A 146 48.84 -20.90 -10.40
N LEU A 147 48.91 -21.92 -9.56
CA LEU A 147 50.05 -22.25 -8.73
C LEU A 147 50.86 -23.40 -9.37
N ARG A 148 52.20 -23.25 -9.36
CA ARG A 148 53.16 -24.30 -9.75
C ARG A 148 54.28 -24.38 -8.75
N SER A 149 54.73 -25.59 -8.44
CA SER A 149 55.88 -25.78 -7.56
C SER A 149 56.63 -27.07 -7.97
N ASP A 150 57.96 -26.98 -7.89
CA ASP A 150 58.85 -28.12 -8.04
C ASP A 150 59.23 -28.74 -6.69
N ASP A 151 58.97 -27.99 -5.58
CA ASP A 151 59.40 -28.36 -4.24
C ASP A 151 58.31 -29.21 -3.50
N LEU A 152 57.04 -28.80 -3.60
CA LEU A 152 55.92 -29.43 -2.92
C LEU A 152 54.80 -29.64 -3.95
N GLU A 153 53.97 -30.64 -3.69
CA GLU A 153 52.75 -30.90 -4.47
C GLU A 153 51.80 -29.70 -4.40
N VAL A 154 51.18 -29.36 -5.51
CA VAL A 154 50.08 -28.38 -5.55
C VAL A 154 48.77 -29.16 -5.60
N ASN A 155 47.84 -28.83 -4.70
CA ASN A 155 46.57 -29.53 -4.57
C ASN A 155 45.70 -29.31 -5.82
N ASP A 156 45.36 -30.40 -6.54
CA ASP A 156 44.60 -30.37 -7.78
C ASP A 156 43.29 -29.60 -7.72
N GLY A 157 42.58 -29.67 -6.59
CA GLY A 157 41.33 -28.97 -6.40
C GLY A 157 41.48 -27.47 -6.04
N ARG A 158 42.74 -26.99 -5.80
CA ARG A 158 43.06 -25.63 -5.34
C ARG A 158 44.25 -25.00 -6.07
N GLN A 159 44.60 -25.53 -7.24
CA GLN A 159 45.75 -25.07 -8.03
C GLN A 159 45.41 -23.92 -8.95
N VAL A 160 44.12 -23.70 -9.26
CA VAL A 160 43.64 -22.63 -10.14
C VAL A 160 42.63 -21.77 -9.42
N PHE A 161 42.75 -20.45 -9.58
CA PHE A 161 41.82 -19.47 -9.09
C PHE A 161 41.46 -18.48 -10.20
N ILE A 162 40.19 -18.31 -10.48
CA ILE A 162 39.69 -17.53 -11.61
C ILE A 162 39.09 -16.24 -11.05
N LEU A 163 39.71 -15.10 -11.34
CA LEU A 163 39.15 -13.78 -11.10
C LEU A 163 38.29 -13.40 -12.30
N ASN A 164 36.99 -13.55 -12.19
CA ASN A 164 36.03 -13.11 -13.19
C ASN A 164 35.76 -11.61 -13.01
N LEU A 165 36.27 -10.77 -13.92
CA LEU A 165 36.09 -9.34 -13.86
C LEU A 165 34.77 -8.96 -14.54
N VAL A 166 33.97 -8.17 -13.88
CA VAL A 166 32.67 -7.72 -14.41
C VAL A 166 32.55 -6.20 -14.27
N THR A 167 31.95 -5.57 -15.26
CA THR A 167 31.59 -4.16 -15.14
C THR A 167 30.46 -3.99 -14.14
N SER A 168 30.55 -2.98 -13.30
CA SER A 168 29.44 -2.54 -12.48
C SER A 168 28.57 -1.58 -13.25
N THR A 169 27.29 -1.52 -12.86
CA THR A 169 26.31 -0.69 -13.56
C THR A 169 25.58 0.18 -12.57
N VAL A 170 25.49 1.47 -12.84
CA VAL A 170 24.63 2.39 -12.10
C VAL A 170 23.33 2.60 -12.85
N THR A 171 22.24 2.70 -12.09
CA THR A 171 20.88 2.87 -12.62
C THR A 171 20.12 3.86 -11.74
N ALA A 172 19.53 4.88 -12.37
CA ALA A 172 18.53 5.72 -11.71
C ALA A 172 17.20 4.94 -11.64
N GLU A 173 16.65 4.76 -10.45
CA GLU A 173 15.43 3.97 -10.26
C GLU A 173 14.20 4.68 -10.79
N GLN A 174 14.15 6.00 -10.64
CA GLN A 174 13.05 6.81 -11.14
C GLN A 174 13.35 7.31 -12.55
N THR A 175 12.53 6.91 -13.50
CA THR A 175 12.58 7.47 -14.88
C THR A 175 11.75 8.73 -15.02
N LEU A 176 10.78 8.92 -14.11
CA LEU A 176 9.87 10.06 -14.07
C LEU A 176 9.52 10.42 -12.62
N ILE A 177 9.66 11.69 -12.29
CA ILE A 177 9.10 12.33 -11.10
C ILE A 177 8.10 13.37 -11.59
N SER A 178 6.84 13.28 -11.21
CA SER A 178 5.81 14.24 -11.59
C SER A 178 5.13 14.84 -10.38
N ARG A 179 4.99 16.18 -10.39
CA ARG A 179 4.27 16.96 -9.38
C ARG A 179 3.31 17.91 -10.04
N THR A 180 2.19 18.15 -9.37
CA THR A 180 1.16 19.09 -9.85
C THR A 180 0.89 20.13 -8.79
N TYR A 181 0.85 21.38 -9.20
CA TYR A 181 0.59 22.54 -8.34
C TYR A 181 -0.59 23.34 -8.88
N GLU A 182 -1.48 23.72 -7.99
CA GLU A 182 -2.60 24.59 -8.37
C GLU A 182 -2.11 26.00 -8.68
N TRP A 183 -2.65 26.61 -9.73
CA TRP A 183 -2.47 28.04 -9.99
C TRP A 183 -3.04 28.84 -8.82
N GLU A 184 -2.54 30.02 -8.60
CA GLU A 184 -2.99 30.91 -7.51
C GLU A 184 -2.86 30.31 -6.09
N SER A 185 -2.17 29.20 -5.94
CA SER A 185 -1.83 28.67 -4.62
C SER A 185 -0.67 29.45 -3.98
N GLU A 186 -0.55 29.36 -2.66
CA GLU A 186 0.64 29.87 -1.98
C GLU A 186 1.87 29.08 -2.42
N PRO A 187 3.01 29.75 -2.70
CA PRO A 187 4.23 29.06 -3.08
C PRO A 187 4.68 28.05 -2.02
N ALA A 188 5.20 26.93 -2.47
CA ALA A 188 5.70 25.89 -1.61
C ALA A 188 6.97 25.26 -2.19
N ALA A 189 7.86 24.83 -1.32
CA ALA A 189 9.03 24.04 -1.68
C ALA A 189 8.89 22.62 -1.13
N GLU A 190 9.19 21.64 -1.95
CA GLU A 190 9.29 20.24 -1.53
C GLU A 190 10.59 19.61 -2.04
N THR A 191 11.16 18.71 -1.25
CA THR A 191 12.36 17.98 -1.63
C THR A 191 12.03 16.50 -1.74
N MET A 192 12.54 15.87 -2.78
CA MET A 192 12.43 14.44 -3.07
C MET A 192 13.78 13.92 -3.55
N ASP A 193 13.92 12.61 -3.65
CA ASP A 193 15.19 12.00 -4.00
C ASP A 193 15.09 11.23 -5.31
N ILE A 194 16.12 11.35 -6.15
CA ILE A 194 16.42 10.37 -7.20
C ILE A 194 17.33 9.32 -6.58
N THR A 195 16.87 8.09 -6.52
CA THR A 195 17.67 6.96 -6.02
C THR A 195 18.52 6.41 -7.16
N VAL A 196 19.84 6.37 -6.95
CA VAL A 196 20.75 5.72 -7.88
C VAL A 196 21.38 4.51 -7.22
N ARG A 197 21.25 3.36 -7.87
CA ARG A 197 21.84 2.10 -7.40
C ARG A 197 23.00 1.68 -8.25
N ILE A 198 23.96 1.02 -7.60
CA ILE A 198 24.99 0.23 -8.25
C ILE A 198 24.70 -1.26 -8.01
N ASP A 199 24.80 -2.06 -9.06
CA ASP A 199 24.52 -3.50 -9.00
C ASP A 199 25.56 -4.29 -8.17
N LYS A 200 26.80 -3.80 -8.13
CA LYS A 200 27.90 -4.40 -7.39
C LYS A 200 28.70 -3.34 -6.67
N ALA A 201 28.41 -3.15 -5.39
CA ALA A 201 29.14 -2.23 -4.52
C ALA A 201 30.54 -2.75 -4.20
N ILE A 202 31.54 -1.85 -4.11
CA ILE A 202 32.91 -2.22 -3.77
C ILE A 202 33.29 -1.73 -2.38
N PRO A 203 33.81 -2.58 -1.53
CA PRO A 203 34.45 -2.18 -0.30
C PRO A 203 35.72 -1.33 -0.59
N GLY A 204 35.84 -0.19 0.07
CA GLY A 204 37.05 0.63 0.05
C GLY A 204 37.16 1.70 -1.04
N ILE A 205 36.19 1.83 -1.93
CA ILE A 205 36.17 2.86 -2.98
C ILE A 205 34.84 3.61 -2.96
N ASP A 206 34.91 4.93 -2.85
CA ASP A 206 33.77 5.84 -3.00
C ASP A 206 33.57 6.15 -4.50
N LEU A 207 32.32 6.12 -4.94
CA LEU A 207 31.92 6.47 -6.32
C LEU A 207 31.09 7.75 -6.29
N THR A 208 31.66 8.87 -6.75
CA THR A 208 30.92 10.12 -6.95
C THR A 208 30.29 10.10 -8.34
N LEU A 209 29.05 10.56 -8.42
CA LEU A 209 28.27 10.65 -9.66
C LEU A 209 28.06 12.12 -9.97
N ASP A 210 28.33 12.53 -11.19
CA ASP A 210 28.07 13.87 -11.68
C ASP A 210 26.70 13.87 -12.39
N PHE A 211 25.87 14.88 -12.13
CA PHE A 211 24.56 15.04 -12.73
C PHE A 211 24.48 16.35 -13.49
N GLU A 212 23.78 16.33 -14.62
CA GLU A 212 23.49 17.54 -15.38
C GLU A 212 22.06 17.54 -15.91
N VAL A 213 21.53 18.75 -16.17
CA VAL A 213 20.29 18.93 -16.91
C VAL A 213 20.58 18.97 -18.39
N ASP A 214 19.97 18.06 -19.15
CA ASP A 214 20.12 18.01 -20.60
C ASP A 214 18.90 18.61 -21.31
N GLU A 215 18.96 19.89 -21.57
CA GLU A 215 17.88 20.66 -22.22
C GLU A 215 17.50 20.11 -23.60
N THR A 216 18.43 19.43 -24.29
CA THR A 216 18.19 18.89 -25.64
C THR A 216 17.15 17.78 -25.64
N LEU A 217 16.87 17.17 -24.47
CA LEU A 217 15.91 16.08 -24.31
C LEU A 217 14.47 16.56 -24.08
N VAL A 218 14.24 17.87 -23.91
CA VAL A 218 12.89 18.43 -23.71
C VAL A 218 11.98 18.13 -24.90
N ALA A 219 12.47 18.39 -26.12
CA ALA A 219 11.71 18.13 -27.34
C ALA A 219 11.36 16.64 -27.52
N ALA A 220 12.31 15.75 -27.23
CA ALA A 220 12.09 14.30 -27.29
C ALA A 220 11.06 13.82 -26.25
N TYR A 221 11.08 14.41 -25.06
CA TYR A 221 10.06 14.13 -24.05
C TYR A 221 8.66 14.53 -24.54
N ASN A 222 8.53 15.75 -25.07
CA ASN A 222 7.25 16.28 -25.58
C ASN A 222 6.68 15.43 -26.72
N GLU A 223 7.54 15.05 -27.67
CA GLU A 223 7.13 14.17 -28.79
C GLU A 223 6.63 12.81 -28.28
N ALA A 224 7.34 12.22 -27.33
CA ALA A 224 6.98 10.90 -26.77
C ALA A 224 5.70 10.91 -25.94
N ASN A 225 5.36 12.03 -25.31
CA ASN A 225 4.23 12.14 -24.38
C ASN A 225 3.06 12.97 -24.92
N GLY A 226 3.19 13.57 -26.11
CA GLY A 226 2.16 14.42 -26.69
C GLY A 226 1.94 15.71 -25.90
N THR A 227 2.99 16.26 -25.30
CA THR A 227 2.98 17.47 -24.48
C THR A 227 3.74 18.61 -25.17
N ASP A 228 3.58 19.83 -24.65
CA ASP A 228 4.31 21.01 -25.11
C ASP A 228 4.93 21.75 -23.90
N TYR A 229 5.61 20.98 -23.04
CA TYR A 229 6.25 21.52 -21.86
C TYR A 229 7.53 22.26 -22.19
N GLU A 230 7.75 23.36 -21.48
CA GLU A 230 9.00 24.10 -21.56
C GLU A 230 10.04 23.56 -20.56
N LEU A 231 11.30 23.94 -20.75
CA LEU A 231 12.31 23.76 -19.71
C LEU A 231 11.92 24.59 -18.48
N ALA A 232 12.08 24.03 -17.29
CA ALA A 232 11.77 24.73 -16.06
C ALA A 232 12.58 26.04 -15.93
N PRO A 233 11.97 27.16 -15.51
CA PRO A 233 12.70 28.37 -15.21
C PRO A 233 13.67 28.18 -14.06
N GLU A 234 14.70 29.02 -14.03
CA GLU A 234 15.70 29.01 -12.95
C GLU A 234 15.05 29.09 -11.56
N GLY A 235 15.47 28.22 -10.66
CA GLY A 235 14.95 28.16 -9.29
C GLY A 235 13.74 27.27 -9.10
N LEU A 236 13.00 26.88 -10.15
CA LEU A 236 11.84 25.99 -9.99
C LEU A 236 12.25 24.56 -9.61
N VAL A 237 13.30 24.03 -10.24
CA VAL A 237 13.87 22.73 -9.93
C VAL A 237 15.36 22.89 -9.65
N THR A 238 15.78 22.47 -8.46
CA THR A 238 17.19 22.55 -8.05
C THR A 238 17.69 21.16 -7.68
N LEU A 239 18.80 20.76 -8.26
CA LEU A 239 19.51 19.53 -7.89
C LEU A 239 20.38 19.79 -6.68
N GLY A 240 20.46 18.82 -5.78
CA GLY A 240 21.43 18.80 -4.70
C GLY A 240 22.86 18.66 -5.19
N ALA A 241 23.82 18.64 -4.31
CA ALA A 241 25.21 18.38 -4.65
C ALA A 241 25.38 16.96 -5.20
N ASP A 242 26.37 16.79 -6.07
CA ASP A 242 26.71 15.50 -6.65
C ASP A 242 26.89 14.42 -5.57
N PRO A 243 26.11 13.36 -5.61
CA PRO A 243 26.07 12.38 -4.56
C PRO A 243 27.20 11.35 -4.71
N THR A 244 27.62 10.79 -3.57
CA THR A 244 28.67 9.78 -3.54
C THR A 244 28.15 8.49 -2.92
N ILE A 245 28.16 7.39 -3.69
CA ILE A 245 27.96 6.04 -3.17
C ILE A 245 29.19 5.70 -2.32
N LYS A 246 29.03 5.57 -1.03
CA LYS A 246 30.14 5.25 -0.13
C LYS A 246 30.61 3.81 -0.30
N ALA A 247 31.88 3.58 0.00
CA ALA A 247 32.50 2.27 -0.08
C ALA A 247 31.65 1.19 0.61
N GLY A 248 31.25 0.18 -0.15
CA GLY A 248 30.41 -0.92 0.33
C GLY A 248 28.91 -0.64 0.35
N GLU A 249 28.46 0.57 0.02
CA GLU A 249 27.04 0.90 -0.12
C GLU A 249 26.53 0.58 -1.52
N GLY A 250 25.26 0.23 -1.65
CA GLY A 250 24.63 -0.17 -2.91
C GLY A 250 23.81 0.93 -3.58
N TYR A 251 23.67 2.10 -2.98
CA TYR A 251 22.88 3.19 -3.52
C TYR A 251 23.26 4.54 -2.92
N VAL A 252 22.76 5.59 -3.56
CA VAL A 252 22.83 6.96 -3.06
C VAL A 252 21.57 7.71 -3.49
N LEU A 253 21.27 8.80 -2.77
CA LEU A 253 20.14 9.69 -3.06
C LEU A 253 20.68 11.01 -3.60
N LEU A 254 20.14 11.47 -4.73
CA LEU A 254 20.31 12.83 -5.22
C LEU A 254 19.07 13.62 -4.81
N PRO A 255 19.17 14.56 -3.88
CA PRO A 255 18.06 15.42 -3.50
C PRO A 255 17.67 16.34 -4.66
N VAL A 256 16.37 16.44 -4.91
CA VAL A 256 15.78 17.35 -5.90
C VAL A 256 14.76 18.21 -5.17
N THR A 257 14.91 19.50 -5.23
CA THR A 257 13.95 20.46 -4.68
C THR A 257 13.15 21.08 -5.80
N ILE A 258 11.82 21.02 -5.67
CA ILE A 258 10.89 21.80 -6.49
C ILE A 258 10.40 22.95 -5.63
N ASP A 259 10.63 24.19 -6.07
CA ASP A 259 10.24 25.40 -5.36
C ASP A 259 9.39 26.29 -6.28
N THR A 260 8.09 26.29 -6.01
CA THR A 260 7.13 27.08 -6.81
C THR A 260 7.22 28.58 -6.56
N GLU A 261 8.06 29.05 -5.63
CA GLU A 261 8.39 30.48 -5.48
C GLU A 261 8.96 31.06 -6.78
N ALA A 262 9.65 30.26 -7.59
CA ALA A 262 10.12 30.65 -8.93
C ALA A 262 8.99 31.01 -9.92
N LEU A 263 7.76 30.55 -9.65
CA LEU A 263 6.56 30.85 -10.45
C LEU A 263 5.64 31.86 -9.77
N ALA A 264 5.98 32.36 -8.60
CA ALA A 264 5.11 33.23 -7.82
C ALA A 264 5.12 34.68 -8.32
N VAL A 265 3.94 35.27 -8.40
CA VAL A 265 3.70 36.67 -8.77
C VAL A 265 2.80 37.34 -7.74
N GLU A 266 2.86 38.66 -7.67
CA GLU A 266 1.93 39.42 -6.84
C GLU A 266 0.55 39.46 -7.53
N MET A 267 -0.49 39.06 -6.79
CA MET A 267 -1.87 38.99 -7.25
C MET A 267 -2.79 39.67 -6.24
N GLU A 268 -3.79 40.42 -6.72
CA GLU A 268 -4.86 40.94 -5.88
C GLU A 268 -5.91 39.86 -5.65
N VAL A 269 -6.17 39.55 -4.38
CA VAL A 269 -7.17 38.55 -3.95
C VAL A 269 -8.24 39.30 -3.15
N GLU A 270 -9.47 39.22 -3.61
CA GLU A 270 -10.61 39.76 -2.85
C GLU A 270 -11.17 38.67 -1.93
N LYS A 271 -11.24 38.98 -0.63
CA LYS A 271 -11.87 38.12 0.36
C LYS A 271 -12.78 38.95 1.27
N ASN A 272 -14.07 38.66 1.28
CA ASN A 272 -15.08 39.37 2.07
C ASN A 272 -15.13 40.89 1.79
N GLY A 273 -14.93 41.30 0.56
CA GLY A 273 -14.92 42.72 0.17
C GLY A 273 -13.63 43.47 0.54
N VAL A 274 -12.59 42.75 0.98
CA VAL A 274 -11.26 43.31 1.24
C VAL A 274 -10.31 42.78 0.17
N VAL A 275 -9.65 43.70 -0.54
CA VAL A 275 -8.61 43.35 -1.52
C VAL A 275 -7.26 43.31 -0.82
N GLU A 276 -6.60 42.19 -0.89
CA GLU A 276 -5.24 41.98 -0.37
C GLU A 276 -4.30 41.57 -1.52
N THR A 277 -3.10 42.15 -1.54
CA THR A 277 -2.07 41.67 -2.47
C THR A 277 -1.36 40.46 -1.85
N LYS A 278 -1.36 39.33 -2.55
CA LYS A 278 -0.67 38.13 -2.15
C LYS A 278 0.29 37.67 -3.22
N ARG A 279 1.36 36.99 -2.79
CA ARG A 279 2.31 36.33 -3.67
C ARG A 279 1.84 34.89 -3.90
N LEU A 280 1.40 34.61 -5.13
CA LEU A 280 0.77 33.32 -5.50
C LEU A 280 1.40 32.78 -6.78
N VAL A 281 1.34 31.46 -6.97
CA VAL A 281 1.77 30.80 -8.20
C VAL A 281 0.98 31.36 -9.39
N LYS A 282 1.68 31.81 -10.43
CA LYS A 282 1.06 32.41 -11.64
C LYS A 282 0.07 31.46 -12.31
N ARG A 283 -0.87 32.01 -13.07
CA ARG A 283 -1.78 31.25 -13.94
C ARG A 283 -1.15 30.90 -15.30
N ASP A 284 -1.87 30.10 -16.06
CA ASP A 284 -1.70 29.90 -17.50
C ASP A 284 -0.35 29.26 -17.89
N TRP A 285 0.03 28.21 -17.19
CA TRP A 285 1.12 27.35 -17.60
C TRP A 285 0.70 25.88 -17.45
N ASP A 286 1.00 25.07 -18.47
CA ASP A 286 0.62 23.66 -18.49
C ASP A 286 1.62 22.77 -17.76
N GLY A 287 2.90 23.00 -17.99
CA GLY A 287 3.95 22.24 -17.34
C GLY A 287 5.37 22.60 -17.77
N TYR A 288 6.30 22.19 -16.93
CA TYR A 288 7.73 22.26 -17.17
C TYR A 288 8.35 20.87 -17.06
N VAL A 289 9.40 20.61 -17.82
CA VAL A 289 10.15 19.35 -17.75
C VAL A 289 11.64 19.63 -17.59
N VAL A 290 12.29 18.89 -16.70
CA VAL A 290 13.73 18.92 -16.45
C VAL A 290 14.30 17.53 -16.65
N PRO A 291 15.01 17.28 -17.78
CA PRO A 291 15.72 16.02 -17.98
C PRO A 291 17.04 16.03 -17.19
N VAL A 292 17.15 15.18 -16.20
CA VAL A 292 18.34 15.01 -15.35
C VAL A 292 19.03 13.72 -15.73
N LYS A 293 20.30 13.80 -16.13
CA LYS A 293 21.08 12.62 -16.50
C LYS A 293 22.38 12.51 -15.70
N ILE A 294 22.85 11.29 -15.52
CA ILE A 294 24.21 11.02 -15.04
C ILE A 294 25.16 11.36 -16.17
N SER A 295 25.99 12.38 -15.98
CA SER A 295 26.94 12.89 -16.99
C SER A 295 28.37 12.40 -16.78
N GLY A 296 28.72 12.00 -15.57
CA GLY A 296 30.08 11.55 -15.22
C GLY A 296 30.12 10.71 -13.97
N MET A 297 31.28 10.11 -13.75
CA MET A 297 31.59 9.29 -12.58
C MET A 297 33.06 9.42 -12.21
N SER A 298 33.37 9.40 -10.91
CA SER A 298 34.74 9.52 -10.39
C SER A 298 35.62 8.29 -10.60
N VAL A 299 35.07 7.18 -11.08
CA VAL A 299 35.75 5.89 -11.22
C VAL A 299 35.48 5.29 -12.60
N ASP A 300 36.57 4.89 -13.27
CA ASP A 300 36.49 4.15 -14.54
C ASP A 300 35.96 2.73 -14.35
N GLY A 301 35.43 2.12 -15.40
CA GLY A 301 34.95 0.72 -15.36
C GLY A 301 33.57 0.52 -14.77
N VAL A 302 32.83 1.60 -14.51
CA VAL A 302 31.41 1.59 -14.18
C VAL A 302 30.61 2.09 -15.38
N LYS A 303 29.50 1.45 -15.68
CA LYS A 303 28.62 1.82 -16.80
C LYS A 303 27.31 2.44 -16.29
N VAL A 304 26.71 3.28 -17.11
CA VAL A 304 25.35 3.78 -16.88
C VAL A 304 24.39 2.92 -17.70
N ASN A 305 23.48 2.21 -17.05
CA ASN A 305 22.43 1.45 -17.73
C ASN A 305 21.20 2.33 -18.02
N ASN A 306 20.70 2.99 -16.99
CA ASN A 306 19.65 3.97 -17.09
C ASN A 306 20.02 5.14 -16.17
N GLY A 307 20.41 6.25 -16.75
CA GLY A 307 20.86 7.42 -15.99
C GLY A 307 19.99 8.64 -16.20
N LEU A 308 18.83 8.51 -16.84
CA LEU A 308 17.95 9.63 -17.17
C LEU A 308 16.68 9.59 -16.32
N THR A 309 16.40 10.70 -15.67
CA THR A 309 15.15 10.96 -14.93
C THR A 309 14.52 12.24 -15.46
N TYR A 310 13.26 12.19 -15.84
CA TYR A 310 12.49 13.38 -16.14
C TYR A 310 11.78 13.88 -14.89
N ILE A 311 11.95 15.15 -14.56
CA ILE A 311 11.21 15.83 -13.51
C ILE A 311 10.17 16.71 -14.19
N VAL A 312 8.89 16.43 -13.95
CA VAL A 312 7.76 17.13 -14.56
C VAL A 312 6.98 17.89 -13.50
N VAL A 313 6.87 19.18 -13.68
CA VAL A 313 6.09 20.08 -12.83
C VAL A 313 4.90 20.58 -13.64
N LYS A 314 3.68 20.24 -13.22
CA LYS A 314 2.43 20.57 -13.93
C LYS A 314 1.67 21.66 -13.20
N GLY A 315 1.08 22.56 -13.98
CA GLY A 315 0.08 23.50 -13.52
C GLY A 315 -1.32 22.90 -13.58
N LEU A 316 -2.16 23.28 -12.66
CA LEU A 316 -3.55 22.90 -12.62
C LEU A 316 -4.41 24.08 -12.25
N GLU A 317 -5.51 24.27 -12.98
CA GLU A 317 -6.51 25.26 -12.60
C GLU A 317 -7.04 24.95 -11.19
N PRO A 318 -7.14 25.94 -10.30
CA PRO A 318 -7.65 25.72 -8.95
C PRO A 318 -9.07 25.17 -9.03
N ILE A 319 -9.28 24.05 -8.36
CA ILE A 319 -10.62 23.52 -8.21
C ILE A 319 -11.38 24.49 -7.30
N PRO A 320 -12.54 25.01 -7.73
CA PRO A 320 -13.34 25.88 -6.87
C PRO A 320 -13.54 25.24 -5.49
N PRO A 321 -13.55 26.02 -4.41
CA PRO A 321 -13.80 25.48 -3.09
C PRO A 321 -15.03 24.60 -3.11
N GLN A 322 -14.91 23.39 -2.63
CA GLN A 322 -16.00 22.40 -2.58
C GLN A 322 -16.30 22.05 -1.13
N LEU A 323 -17.55 21.62 -0.89
CA LEU A 323 -17.95 21.17 0.46
C LEU A 323 -17.08 20.01 0.96
N PHE A 324 -16.67 19.11 0.06
CA PHE A 324 -15.80 17.99 0.38
C PHE A 324 -14.58 17.92 -0.56
N THR A 325 -13.45 17.55 0.00
CA THR A 325 -12.24 17.18 -0.76
C THR A 325 -12.06 15.66 -0.71
N ARG A 326 -11.82 15.02 -1.84
CA ARG A 326 -11.47 13.60 -1.89
C ARG A 326 -10.07 13.39 -1.31
N LEU A 327 -9.95 12.46 -0.36
CA LEU A 327 -8.65 12.06 0.21
C LEU A 327 -8.02 10.93 -0.60
N TRP A 328 -8.80 9.91 -0.90
CA TRP A 328 -8.37 8.77 -1.70
C TRP A 328 -9.56 8.05 -2.32
N GLY A 329 -9.27 7.22 -3.32
CA GLY A 329 -10.23 6.31 -3.93
C GLY A 329 -9.54 5.10 -4.53
N ILE A 330 -10.22 3.95 -4.51
CA ILE A 330 -9.80 2.71 -5.15
C ILE A 330 -10.94 2.19 -5.99
N TYR A 331 -10.69 1.94 -7.26
CA TYR A 331 -11.70 1.69 -8.28
C TYR A 331 -11.45 0.41 -9.04
N ALA A 332 -12.47 -0.06 -9.75
CA ALA A 332 -12.30 -1.04 -10.80
C ALA A 332 -11.63 -0.36 -12.01
N THR A 333 -10.39 -0.71 -12.28
CA THR A 333 -9.63 -0.16 -13.42
C THR A 333 -9.96 -0.84 -14.75
N SER A 334 -10.70 -1.95 -14.69
CA SER A 334 -11.25 -2.65 -15.85
C SER A 334 -12.42 -3.52 -15.40
N SER A 335 -13.21 -4.03 -16.34
CA SER A 335 -14.30 -4.98 -16.07
C SER A 335 -13.84 -6.28 -15.37
N THR A 336 -12.56 -6.51 -15.23
CA THR A 336 -11.97 -7.78 -14.76
C THR A 336 -11.32 -7.70 -13.38
N THR A 337 -11.07 -6.49 -12.85
CA THR A 337 -10.40 -6.36 -11.54
C THR A 337 -11.16 -5.38 -10.66
N PRO A 338 -12.20 -5.84 -9.98
CA PRO A 338 -12.95 -4.99 -9.07
C PRO A 338 -12.08 -4.51 -7.90
N TRP A 339 -12.36 -3.31 -7.40
CA TRP A 339 -11.68 -2.70 -6.26
C TRP A 339 -11.65 -3.61 -5.01
N GLN A 340 -12.61 -4.52 -4.91
CA GLN A 340 -12.70 -5.49 -3.82
C GLN A 340 -11.46 -6.37 -3.72
N SER A 341 -10.82 -6.71 -4.85
CA SER A 341 -9.61 -7.52 -4.85
C SER A 341 -8.44 -6.84 -4.14
N THR A 342 -8.38 -5.52 -4.16
CA THR A 342 -7.37 -4.73 -3.43
C THR A 342 -7.46 -4.95 -1.93
N PHE A 343 -8.67 -5.11 -1.40
CA PHE A 343 -8.90 -5.38 0.01
C PHE A 343 -9.05 -6.87 0.34
N GLY A 344 -8.94 -7.76 -0.66
CA GLY A 344 -9.07 -9.20 -0.47
C GLY A 344 -10.47 -9.65 -0.11
N ILE A 345 -11.49 -9.04 -0.72
CA ILE A 345 -12.91 -9.41 -0.67
C ILE A 345 -13.41 -9.72 -2.08
N THR A 346 -14.53 -10.40 -2.23
CA THR A 346 -15.11 -10.74 -3.54
C THR A 346 -16.34 -9.92 -3.89
N ASP A 347 -17.10 -9.49 -2.87
CA ASP A 347 -18.30 -8.70 -3.06
C ASP A 347 -18.62 -7.92 -1.77
N SER A 348 -19.06 -6.67 -1.89
CA SER A 348 -19.54 -5.87 -0.77
C SER A 348 -20.69 -4.96 -1.17
N ARG A 349 -21.66 -4.79 -0.28
CA ARG A 349 -22.86 -4.01 -0.53
C ARG A 349 -23.11 -2.93 0.51
N ASN A 350 -22.34 -2.90 1.56
CA ASN A 350 -22.44 -1.90 2.62
C ASN A 350 -21.10 -1.66 3.29
N ILE A 351 -21.00 -0.53 3.94
CA ILE A 351 -19.84 -0.13 4.74
C ILE A 351 -20.31 0.52 6.04
N THR A 352 -19.43 0.54 7.03
CA THR A 352 -19.57 1.39 8.21
C THR A 352 -18.22 1.93 8.62
N MET A 353 -18.17 2.89 9.56
CA MET A 353 -16.92 3.57 9.91
C MET A 353 -16.88 3.86 11.42
N ASP A 354 -15.73 3.60 12.03
CA ASP A 354 -15.39 4.09 13.38
C ASP A 354 -14.41 5.28 13.31
N ASP A 355 -13.69 5.56 14.37
CA ASP A 355 -12.75 6.68 14.42
C ASP A 355 -11.41 6.40 13.73
N GLN A 356 -11.18 5.18 13.23
CA GLN A 356 -9.92 4.76 12.62
C GLN A 356 -10.12 4.05 11.28
N TYR A 357 -11.19 3.26 11.15
CA TYR A 357 -11.36 2.33 10.04
C TYR A 357 -12.73 2.42 9.38
N ILE A 358 -12.73 2.13 8.10
CA ILE A 358 -13.92 1.77 7.32
C ILE A 358 -14.00 0.25 7.30
N TYR A 359 -15.13 -0.30 7.70
CA TYR A 359 -15.39 -1.74 7.75
C TYR A 359 -16.13 -2.17 6.49
N ILE A 360 -15.57 -3.16 5.80
CA ILE A 360 -16.06 -3.65 4.51
C ILE A 360 -16.31 -5.15 4.63
N PRO A 361 -17.57 -5.59 4.73
CA PRO A 361 -17.90 -7.01 4.78
C PRO A 361 -17.88 -7.62 3.37
N GLN A 362 -17.55 -8.91 3.28
CA GLN A 362 -17.85 -9.71 2.11
C GLN A 362 -19.30 -10.20 2.22
N THR A 363 -20.17 -9.67 1.37
CA THR A 363 -21.61 -9.93 1.46
C THR A 363 -22.01 -11.29 0.89
N SER A 364 -21.32 -11.75 -0.15
CA SER A 364 -21.60 -13.05 -0.77
C SER A 364 -20.58 -14.11 -0.39
N GLY A 365 -21.02 -15.35 -0.22
CA GLY A 365 -20.17 -16.50 0.10
C GLY A 365 -20.51 -17.16 1.44
N ASP A 366 -20.00 -18.39 1.60
CA ASP A 366 -20.24 -19.21 2.79
C ASP A 366 -19.28 -18.90 3.95
N ALA A 367 -18.23 -18.15 3.69
CA ALA A 367 -17.25 -17.72 4.69
C ALA A 367 -17.43 -16.26 5.05
N ALA A 368 -17.46 -15.96 6.34
CA ALA A 368 -17.43 -14.59 6.81
C ALA A 368 -16.05 -13.97 6.55
N VAL A 369 -16.01 -12.82 5.91
CA VAL A 369 -14.81 -11.99 5.73
C VAL A 369 -15.17 -10.55 6.03
N LEU A 370 -14.36 -9.89 6.86
CA LEU A 370 -14.53 -8.48 7.21
C LEU A 370 -13.17 -7.80 7.24
N LYS A 371 -13.05 -6.72 6.51
CA LYS A 371 -11.84 -5.90 6.46
C LYS A 371 -12.07 -4.56 7.14
N ALA A 372 -11.03 -4.07 7.80
CA ALA A 372 -10.94 -2.73 8.35
C ALA A 372 -9.85 -1.97 7.59
N VAL A 373 -10.25 -0.96 6.83
CA VAL A 373 -9.37 -0.13 6.01
C VAL A 373 -9.24 1.24 6.68
N SER A 374 -8.02 1.75 6.84
CA SER A 374 -7.82 3.06 7.46
C SER A 374 -8.55 4.17 6.69
N ILE A 375 -9.14 5.12 7.43
CA ILE A 375 -9.84 6.27 6.85
C ILE A 375 -8.88 7.15 6.03
N THR A 376 -7.63 7.28 6.49
CA THR A 376 -6.65 8.22 5.90
C THR A 376 -5.63 7.56 4.98
N ASP A 377 -5.47 6.23 5.04
CA ASP A 377 -4.48 5.49 4.24
C ASP A 377 -5.03 4.13 3.80
N PRO A 378 -5.44 3.98 2.53
CA PRO A 378 -6.04 2.74 2.03
C PRO A 378 -5.06 1.56 1.96
N ALA A 379 -3.75 1.79 2.10
CA ALA A 379 -2.76 0.71 2.16
C ALA A 379 -2.77 -0.01 3.54
N VAL A 380 -3.31 0.65 4.57
CA VAL A 380 -3.43 0.06 5.91
C VAL A 380 -4.74 -0.72 6.01
N VAL A 381 -4.64 -2.03 5.82
CA VAL A 381 -5.77 -2.97 5.86
C VAL A 381 -5.55 -4.02 6.94
N LYS A 382 -6.57 -4.23 7.77
CA LYS A 382 -6.59 -5.29 8.79
C LYS A 382 -7.70 -6.30 8.53
N ASN A 383 -7.47 -7.56 8.91
CA ASN A 383 -8.53 -8.52 9.04
C ASN A 383 -9.23 -8.33 10.39
N VAL A 384 -10.55 -8.26 10.36
CA VAL A 384 -11.36 -8.32 11.58
C VAL A 384 -11.56 -9.77 11.95
N ASN A 385 -11.47 -10.12 13.22
CA ASN A 385 -11.74 -11.48 13.68
C ASN A 385 -13.24 -11.78 13.53
N VAL A 386 -13.58 -12.79 12.75
CA VAL A 386 -14.96 -13.23 12.45
C VAL A 386 -15.25 -14.64 12.93
N ASP A 387 -14.41 -15.18 13.81
CA ASP A 387 -14.58 -16.53 14.34
C ASP A 387 -15.94 -16.66 15.06
N GLY A 388 -16.67 -17.73 14.73
CA GLY A 388 -18.00 -17.99 15.28
C GLY A 388 -19.16 -17.33 14.52
N ILE A 389 -18.90 -16.51 13.51
CA ILE A 389 -19.96 -16.05 12.59
C ILE A 389 -20.34 -17.21 11.69
N ALA A 390 -21.61 -17.60 11.72
CA ALA A 390 -22.11 -18.74 10.95
C ALA A 390 -23.61 -18.63 10.65
N GLY A 391 -24.06 -19.36 9.67
CA GLY A 391 -25.48 -19.50 9.29
C GLY A 391 -25.97 -18.46 8.31
N GLY A 392 -27.19 -18.61 7.86
CA GLY A 392 -27.80 -17.83 6.81
C GLY A 392 -27.31 -18.21 5.41
N THR A 393 -27.92 -17.63 4.41
CA THR A 393 -27.50 -17.81 3.00
C THR A 393 -26.20 -17.07 2.69
N HIS A 394 -26.01 -15.91 3.31
CA HIS A 394 -24.76 -15.20 3.37
C HIS A 394 -24.35 -15.05 4.82
N THR A 395 -23.20 -15.61 5.15
CA THR A 395 -22.74 -15.72 6.56
C THR A 395 -22.50 -14.35 7.21
N LEU A 396 -22.08 -13.35 6.43
CA LEU A 396 -21.89 -11.97 6.85
C LEU A 396 -22.45 -11.04 5.77
N SER A 397 -23.53 -10.34 6.06
CA SER A 397 -24.21 -9.54 5.05
C SER A 397 -24.09 -8.04 5.27
N CYS A 398 -24.31 -7.56 6.49
CA CYS A 398 -24.32 -6.14 6.79
C CYS A 398 -23.57 -5.83 8.08
N VAL A 399 -22.93 -4.67 8.12
CA VAL A 399 -22.23 -4.13 9.30
C VAL A 399 -22.69 -2.71 9.61
N ARG A 400 -22.75 -2.35 10.91
CA ARG A 400 -23.02 -0.98 11.37
C ARG A 400 -22.30 -0.72 12.69
N MET A 401 -21.86 0.52 12.88
CA MET A 401 -21.39 1.00 14.19
C MET A 401 -22.57 1.43 15.03
N VAL A 402 -22.49 1.14 16.32
CA VAL A 402 -23.46 1.59 17.31
C VAL A 402 -22.76 2.31 18.46
N PRO A 403 -23.24 3.48 18.87
CA PRO A 403 -22.71 4.18 20.04
C PRO A 403 -22.72 3.31 21.29
N ASN A 404 -21.66 3.38 22.08
CA ASN A 404 -21.53 2.67 23.34
C ASN A 404 -21.37 3.66 24.50
N THR A 405 -22.25 3.56 25.49
CA THR A 405 -22.20 4.40 26.71
C THR A 405 -21.60 3.67 27.90
N ASP A 406 -21.28 2.38 27.76
CA ASP A 406 -20.72 1.56 28.85
C ASP A 406 -19.17 1.46 28.70
N PRO A 407 -18.41 2.13 29.58
CA PRO A 407 -16.94 2.10 29.49
C PRO A 407 -16.34 0.72 29.79
N ALA A 408 -17.08 -0.20 30.39
CA ALA A 408 -16.63 -1.56 30.65
C ALA A 408 -16.65 -2.44 29.38
N ILE A 409 -17.37 -2.02 28.36
CA ILE A 409 -17.49 -2.75 27.09
C ILE A 409 -16.67 -2.02 26.02
N ASN A 410 -15.85 -2.73 25.29
CA ASN A 410 -14.99 -2.21 24.22
C ASN A 410 -14.16 -0.96 24.63
N GLY A 411 -13.87 -0.81 25.92
CA GLY A 411 -13.18 0.37 26.44
C GLY A 411 -13.92 1.70 26.24
N GLY A 412 -15.25 1.67 26.17
CA GLY A 412 -16.09 2.83 25.93
C GLY A 412 -16.17 3.27 24.45
N LYS A 413 -15.51 2.55 23.55
CA LYS A 413 -15.59 2.82 22.12
C LYS A 413 -16.87 2.23 21.53
N ASP A 414 -17.33 2.80 20.43
CA ASP A 414 -18.45 2.28 19.67
C ASP A 414 -18.28 0.79 19.35
N ILE A 415 -19.39 0.10 19.21
CA ILE A 415 -19.43 -1.34 18.98
C ILE A 415 -19.78 -1.62 17.54
N LEU A 416 -18.97 -2.44 16.89
CA LEU A 416 -19.27 -2.94 15.55
C LEU A 416 -20.33 -4.05 15.67
N LEU A 417 -21.43 -3.90 14.94
CA LEU A 417 -22.47 -4.91 14.79
C LEU A 417 -22.44 -5.51 13.39
N ALA A 418 -22.88 -6.76 13.30
CA ALA A 418 -23.07 -7.43 12.02
C ALA A 418 -24.28 -8.34 12.01
N THR A 419 -24.79 -8.64 10.80
CA THR A 419 -25.81 -9.66 10.56
C THR A 419 -25.40 -10.59 9.45
N ASN A 420 -25.94 -11.82 9.47
CA ASN A 420 -26.03 -12.68 8.29
C ASN A 420 -27.26 -12.27 7.43
N LEU A 421 -27.46 -12.95 6.31
CA LEU A 421 -28.69 -12.86 5.50
C LEU A 421 -29.54 -14.10 5.73
N SER A 422 -30.80 -13.90 6.18
CA SER A 422 -31.84 -14.92 6.19
C SER A 422 -32.73 -14.79 4.95
N LEU A 423 -32.98 -15.85 4.23
CA LEU A 423 -33.85 -15.85 3.04
C LEU A 423 -35.30 -16.24 3.32
N GLY A 424 -35.65 -16.52 4.57
CA GLY A 424 -37.01 -16.96 4.93
C GLY A 424 -37.29 -18.43 4.62
N ASP A 425 -36.24 -19.21 4.43
CA ASP A 425 -36.24 -20.66 4.14
C ASP A 425 -36.08 -21.54 5.38
N GLY A 426 -36.38 -20.98 6.54
CA GLY A 426 -36.13 -21.58 7.85
C GLY A 426 -34.78 -21.17 8.47
N SER A 427 -33.98 -20.39 7.75
CA SER A 427 -32.78 -19.78 8.32
C SER A 427 -33.18 -18.63 9.28
N HIS A 428 -32.36 -18.45 10.31
CA HIS A 428 -32.55 -17.39 11.30
C HIS A 428 -31.61 -16.22 11.01
N LEU A 429 -32.06 -15.02 11.35
CA LEU A 429 -31.22 -13.83 11.31
C LEU A 429 -30.43 -13.76 12.61
N HIS A 430 -29.11 -13.80 12.51
CA HIS A 430 -28.18 -13.71 13.61
C HIS A 430 -27.57 -12.31 13.70
N TYR A 431 -27.43 -11.80 14.92
CA TYR A 431 -26.78 -10.54 15.19
C TYR A 431 -25.52 -10.77 16.01
N TYR A 432 -24.43 -10.16 15.58
CA TYR A 432 -23.12 -10.27 16.18
C TYR A 432 -22.60 -8.90 16.60
N ALA A 433 -21.82 -8.86 17.70
CA ALA A 433 -21.23 -7.65 18.25
C ALA A 433 -19.77 -7.89 18.68
N TRP A 434 -18.87 -7.00 18.34
CA TRP A 434 -17.47 -7.02 18.80
C TRP A 434 -17.35 -6.25 20.12
N LEU A 435 -17.59 -6.93 21.23
CA LEU A 435 -17.62 -6.33 22.57
C LEU A 435 -16.24 -6.07 23.18
N ASN A 436 -15.20 -6.67 22.64
CA ASN A 436 -13.81 -6.58 23.11
C ASN A 436 -12.85 -6.10 22.03
N GLY A 437 -13.33 -5.36 21.02
CA GLY A 437 -12.55 -4.91 19.88
C GLY A 437 -12.48 -5.92 18.76
N ILE A 438 -12.08 -5.44 17.59
CA ILE A 438 -12.14 -6.15 16.30
C ILE A 438 -11.14 -7.30 16.17
N ASP A 439 -10.13 -7.36 17.01
CA ASP A 439 -9.13 -8.44 17.04
C ASP A 439 -9.65 -9.70 17.78
N ASN A 440 -10.76 -9.57 18.50
CA ASN A 440 -11.41 -10.66 19.21
C ASN A 440 -12.63 -11.16 18.44
N ALA A 441 -13.01 -12.42 18.69
CA ALA A 441 -14.20 -13.01 18.11
C ALA A 441 -15.47 -12.25 18.54
N PRO A 442 -16.43 -12.02 17.63
CA PRO A 442 -17.67 -11.37 17.99
C PRO A 442 -18.57 -12.28 18.82
N THR A 443 -19.42 -11.67 19.61
CA THR A 443 -20.47 -12.35 20.38
C THR A 443 -21.76 -12.37 19.57
N LYS A 444 -22.37 -13.53 19.37
CA LYS A 444 -23.73 -13.62 18.87
C LYS A 444 -24.67 -13.26 20.03
N PHE A 445 -25.30 -12.10 19.96
CA PHE A 445 -26.07 -11.54 21.08
C PHE A 445 -27.59 -11.59 20.90
N MET A 446 -28.05 -11.75 19.63
CA MET A 446 -29.46 -11.80 19.33
C MET A 446 -29.73 -12.68 18.10
N VAL A 447 -30.92 -13.29 18.08
CA VAL A 447 -31.44 -14.07 16.97
C VAL A 447 -32.86 -13.64 16.68
N ASP A 448 -33.21 -13.42 15.42
CA ASP A 448 -34.57 -13.33 14.93
C ASP A 448 -34.94 -14.66 14.28
N ASP A 449 -35.79 -15.44 14.92
CA ASP A 449 -36.23 -16.78 14.53
C ASP A 449 -37.52 -16.78 13.70
N SER A 450 -37.96 -15.62 13.25
CA SER A 450 -39.22 -15.47 12.52
C SER A 450 -39.25 -16.16 11.17
N GLY A 451 -38.10 -16.60 10.65
CA GLY A 451 -37.98 -17.22 9.35
C GLY A 451 -38.26 -16.26 8.17
N ARG A 452 -38.08 -14.96 8.36
CA ARG A 452 -38.28 -13.95 7.32
C ARG A 452 -37.00 -13.70 6.53
N ARG A 453 -37.16 -13.19 5.31
CA ARG A 453 -36.02 -12.70 4.55
C ARG A 453 -35.62 -11.32 5.01
N MET A 454 -34.49 -11.26 5.74
CA MET A 454 -33.95 -10.05 6.34
C MET A 454 -32.42 -10.12 6.42
N GLY A 455 -31.76 -8.98 6.61
CA GLY A 455 -30.34 -8.89 6.83
C GLY A 455 -29.52 -8.32 5.66
N ASP A 456 -30.17 -7.94 4.56
CA ASP A 456 -29.47 -7.24 3.46
C ASP A 456 -28.84 -5.93 3.93
N LYS A 457 -29.59 -5.15 4.70
CA LYS A 457 -29.15 -3.95 5.40
C LYS A 457 -29.93 -3.76 6.69
N PHE A 458 -29.29 -3.20 7.69
CA PHE A 458 -29.95 -2.74 8.90
C PHE A 458 -29.43 -1.37 9.32
N ILE A 459 -30.19 -0.68 10.12
CA ILE A 459 -29.80 0.57 10.77
C ILE A 459 -30.03 0.44 12.27
N VAL A 460 -29.29 1.23 13.02
CA VAL A 460 -29.40 1.27 14.47
C VAL A 460 -29.75 2.68 14.90
N LEU A 461 -30.74 2.79 15.79
CA LEU A 461 -31.07 4.00 16.50
C LEU A 461 -30.78 3.81 17.98
N GLY A 462 -30.09 4.76 18.61
CA GLY A 462 -29.72 4.70 20.01
C GLY A 462 -28.34 4.08 20.23
N SER A 463 -28.13 3.51 21.41
CA SER A 463 -26.84 2.98 21.84
C SER A 463 -26.89 1.49 22.16
N TRP A 464 -25.72 0.88 22.31
CA TRP A 464 -25.62 -0.51 22.77
C TRP A 464 -26.44 -0.72 24.06
N LYS A 465 -27.26 -1.79 24.10
CA LYS A 465 -28.23 -2.15 25.12
C LYS A 465 -29.45 -1.21 25.25
N ASN A 466 -29.47 -0.04 24.65
CA ASN A 466 -30.58 0.92 24.71
C ASN A 466 -31.02 1.37 23.32
N GLY A 467 -30.62 0.62 22.27
CA GLY A 467 -30.92 0.94 20.91
C GLY A 467 -31.95 0.01 20.28
N GLU A 468 -32.29 0.35 19.07
CA GLU A 468 -33.22 -0.37 18.21
C GLU A 468 -32.62 -0.64 16.87
N ILE A 469 -32.80 -1.85 16.37
CA ILE A 469 -32.35 -2.28 15.04
C ILE A 469 -33.56 -2.33 14.12
N TYR A 470 -33.44 -1.67 12.99
CA TYR A 470 -34.48 -1.63 11.96
C TYR A 470 -34.00 -2.31 10.69
N LEU A 471 -34.85 -3.18 10.14
CA LEU A 471 -34.60 -3.94 8.94
C LEU A 471 -35.84 -3.90 8.05
N LYS A 472 -35.64 -4.20 6.78
CA LYS A 472 -36.74 -4.46 5.86
C LYS A 472 -36.97 -5.97 5.73
N ASP A 473 -38.20 -6.41 5.92
CA ASP A 473 -38.65 -7.74 5.50
C ASP A 473 -38.92 -7.70 3.99
N TYR A 474 -38.12 -8.44 3.25
CA TYR A 474 -38.23 -8.49 1.80
C TYR A 474 -39.59 -9.05 1.33
N ASN A 475 -40.12 -10.07 2.03
CA ASN A 475 -41.30 -10.78 1.58
C ASN A 475 -42.61 -9.97 1.74
N THR A 476 -42.64 -9.12 2.79
CA THR A 476 -43.82 -8.31 3.07
C THR A 476 -43.65 -6.83 2.75
N GLY A 477 -42.42 -6.39 2.52
CA GLY A 477 -42.07 -4.97 2.40
C GLY A 477 -42.14 -4.20 3.73
N ASN A 478 -42.43 -4.85 4.83
CA ASN A 478 -42.55 -4.21 6.13
C ASN A 478 -41.18 -3.85 6.72
N ILE A 479 -41.15 -2.80 7.53
CA ILE A 479 -40.03 -2.51 8.41
C ILE A 479 -40.21 -3.29 9.71
N VAL A 480 -39.17 -4.04 10.09
CA VAL A 480 -39.11 -4.81 11.32
C VAL A 480 -38.21 -4.08 12.32
N ARG A 481 -38.68 -3.91 13.52
CA ARG A 481 -37.96 -3.34 14.64
C ARG A 481 -37.59 -4.43 15.64
N ASN A 482 -36.31 -4.56 15.94
CA ASN A 482 -35.77 -5.42 16.98
C ASN A 482 -35.11 -4.57 18.06
N ALA A 483 -35.60 -4.60 19.29
CA ALA A 483 -35.05 -3.80 20.36
C ALA A 483 -33.81 -4.46 20.99
N MET A 484 -32.74 -3.70 21.13
CA MET A 484 -31.54 -4.08 21.89
C MET A 484 -31.69 -3.70 23.38
N VAL A 485 -32.84 -3.87 23.96
CA VAL A 485 -33.11 -3.47 25.37
C VAL A 485 -32.92 -4.65 26.29
N ASP A 486 -32.30 -4.40 27.44
CA ASP A 486 -32.36 -5.29 28.58
C ASP A 486 -33.79 -5.28 29.12
N THR A 487 -34.52 -6.35 28.87
CA THR A 487 -35.92 -6.46 29.35
C THR A 487 -36.03 -6.89 30.81
N GLY A 488 -34.89 -7.03 31.53
CA GLY A 488 -34.86 -7.54 32.89
C GLY A 488 -35.29 -9.01 33.06
N VAL A 489 -35.45 -9.72 31.96
CA VAL A 489 -35.77 -11.15 31.92
C VAL A 489 -34.53 -11.91 31.41
N GLY A 490 -33.73 -12.40 32.37
CA GLY A 490 -32.47 -13.08 32.12
C GLY A 490 -31.29 -12.12 32.08
N GLU A 491 -30.07 -12.68 32.02
CA GLU A 491 -28.84 -11.91 31.83
C GLU A 491 -28.76 -11.44 30.38
N TRP A 492 -28.23 -10.26 30.17
CA TRP A 492 -27.96 -9.72 28.84
C TRP A 492 -26.47 -9.95 28.45
N PRO A 493 -26.17 -10.66 27.41
CA PRO A 493 -27.05 -11.58 26.67
C PRO A 493 -27.61 -12.68 27.55
N GLY A 494 -28.78 -13.30 27.23
CA GLY A 494 -29.46 -14.28 28.06
C GLY A 494 -28.58 -15.42 28.57
N ALA A 495 -29.10 -16.28 29.48
CA ALA A 495 -28.34 -17.36 30.14
C ALA A 495 -27.71 -18.38 29.14
N ASP A 496 -28.25 -18.48 27.92
CA ASP A 496 -27.70 -19.23 26.79
C ASP A 496 -26.69 -18.40 25.96
N GLY A 497 -26.36 -17.20 26.40
CA GLY A 497 -25.50 -16.26 25.64
C GLY A 497 -26.25 -15.53 24.54
N LEU A 498 -27.54 -15.73 24.36
CA LEU A 498 -28.34 -15.15 23.28
C LEU A 498 -29.54 -14.36 23.86
N ALA A 499 -29.68 -13.13 23.40
CA ALA A 499 -30.93 -12.41 23.54
C ALA A 499 -31.78 -12.70 22.29
N TYR A 500 -32.98 -13.19 22.49
CA TYR A 500 -33.95 -13.34 21.43
C TYR A 500 -34.59 -11.98 21.14
N ALA A 501 -34.88 -11.72 19.85
CA ALA A 501 -35.53 -10.48 19.45
C ALA A 501 -36.89 -10.35 20.15
N ARG A 502 -36.92 -9.50 21.15
CA ARG A 502 -38.15 -9.20 21.94
C ARG A 502 -38.61 -7.79 21.59
N GLY A 503 -39.89 -7.58 21.59
CA GLY A 503 -40.48 -6.29 21.26
C GLY A 503 -40.44 -5.99 19.75
N ARG A 504 -40.58 -7.03 18.93
CA ARG A 504 -40.71 -6.91 17.51
C ARG A 504 -41.98 -6.19 17.14
N TYR A 505 -41.86 -5.17 16.32
CA TYR A 505 -42.97 -4.44 15.76
C TYR A 505 -42.83 -4.44 14.24
N ASP A 506 -43.90 -4.84 13.55
CA ASP A 506 -43.98 -4.75 12.10
C ASP A 506 -44.70 -3.46 11.73
N TYR A 507 -44.01 -2.57 11.09
CA TYR A 507 -44.62 -1.39 10.51
C TYR A 507 -45.06 -1.73 9.10
N SER A 508 -46.36 -1.94 8.92
CA SER A 508 -46.97 -2.14 7.62
C SER A 508 -46.97 -0.81 6.86
N ALA A 509 -46.04 -0.64 5.96
CA ALA A 509 -46.18 0.38 4.94
C ALA A 509 -46.84 -0.29 3.72
N SER A 510 -48.15 -0.15 3.60
CA SER A 510 -48.96 -0.74 2.51
C SER A 510 -48.57 -0.29 1.11
N VAL A 511 -47.52 0.50 0.97
CA VAL A 511 -47.00 1.09 -0.26
C VAL A 511 -45.59 0.57 -0.60
N LEU A 512 -44.96 -0.20 0.29
CA LEU A 512 -43.64 -0.77 0.03
C LEU A 512 -43.84 -1.99 -0.87
N ASP A 513 -43.55 -1.80 -2.16
CA ASP A 513 -43.64 -2.88 -3.14
C ASP A 513 -42.74 -4.05 -2.73
N ALA A 514 -43.31 -5.23 -2.64
CA ALA A 514 -42.63 -6.47 -2.29
C ALA A 514 -41.54 -6.87 -3.29
N ALA A 515 -41.52 -6.28 -4.49
CA ALA A 515 -40.61 -6.67 -5.56
C ALA A 515 -39.21 -6.11 -5.48
N GLY A 516 -38.86 -5.24 -4.52
CA GLY A 516 -37.56 -4.62 -4.44
C GLY A 516 -36.54 -5.43 -3.63
N CYS A 517 -35.53 -5.95 -4.28
CA CYS A 517 -34.61 -6.91 -3.68
C CYS A 517 -33.73 -6.39 -2.55
N ILE A 518 -33.33 -5.13 -2.50
CA ILE A 518 -32.42 -4.63 -1.47
C ILE A 518 -32.94 -3.29 -0.97
N GLY A 519 -33.74 -3.34 0.09
CA GLY A 519 -34.22 -2.14 0.76
C GLY A 519 -33.33 -1.74 1.91
N SER A 520 -33.07 -0.46 2.06
CA SER A 520 -32.46 0.12 3.24
C SER A 520 -33.45 1.05 3.89
N ALA A 521 -33.60 0.92 5.18
CA ALA A 521 -34.32 1.91 5.98
C ALA A 521 -33.28 2.78 6.69
N TYR A 522 -33.39 4.09 6.57
CA TYR A 522 -32.51 5.05 7.24
C TYR A 522 -33.33 5.82 8.27
N VAL A 523 -32.80 5.84 9.49
CA VAL A 523 -33.42 6.63 10.54
C VAL A 523 -33.03 8.08 10.37
N TYR A 524 -34.01 8.89 10.40
CA TYR A 524 -33.91 10.31 10.34
C TYR A 524 -33.95 10.90 11.76
N PRO A 525 -32.95 11.67 12.19
CA PRO A 525 -32.96 12.33 13.48
C PRO A 525 -33.91 13.54 13.43
N GLY A 526 -35.20 13.30 13.62
CA GLY A 526 -36.17 14.37 13.80
C GLY A 526 -36.15 14.88 15.22
N THR A 527 -36.27 16.20 15.43
CA THR A 527 -36.56 16.76 16.74
C THR A 527 -37.98 16.39 17.12
N PRO A 528 -38.20 15.79 18.30
CA PRO A 528 -39.57 15.51 18.77
C PRO A 528 -40.42 16.79 18.75
N LYS A 529 -41.56 16.76 18.12
CA LYS A 529 -42.54 17.81 18.27
C LYS A 529 -43.06 17.75 19.71
N ALA A 530 -42.94 18.85 20.44
CA ALA A 530 -43.36 18.88 21.84
C ALA A 530 -44.80 18.33 22.02
N GLY A 531 -44.92 17.25 22.83
CA GLY A 531 -46.19 16.60 23.12
C GLY A 531 -46.59 15.41 22.27
N SER A 532 -45.66 14.88 21.42
CA SER A 532 -45.88 13.61 20.74
C SER A 532 -44.73 12.65 21.05
N ASP A 533 -45.05 11.37 21.29
CA ASP A 533 -44.08 10.28 21.27
C ASP A 533 -43.56 10.15 19.83
N ILE A 534 -42.64 11.01 19.44
CA ILE A 534 -42.12 11.01 18.07
C ILE A 534 -41.12 9.90 17.94
N VAL A 535 -41.58 8.97 17.31
CA VAL A 535 -40.86 7.91 16.65
C VAL A 535 -40.12 8.50 15.45
N PRO A 536 -38.86 8.20 15.29
CA PRO A 536 -38.04 8.69 14.15
C PRO A 536 -38.68 8.31 12.83
N GLY A 537 -38.49 9.14 11.84
CA GLY A 537 -38.89 8.83 10.47
C GLY A 537 -37.90 7.91 9.80
N PHE A 538 -38.40 7.23 8.79
CA PHE A 538 -37.60 6.38 7.95
C PHE A 538 -37.60 6.91 6.52
N LEU A 539 -36.44 6.95 5.92
CA LEU A 539 -36.30 6.98 4.49
C LEU A 539 -36.02 5.55 4.02
N VAL A 540 -36.97 4.96 3.33
CA VAL A 540 -36.86 3.60 2.82
C VAL A 540 -36.49 3.65 1.36
N THR A 541 -35.47 2.90 0.97
CA THR A 541 -35.01 2.82 -0.42
C THR A 541 -35.12 1.38 -0.93
N SER A 542 -35.38 1.23 -2.21
CA SER A 542 -35.44 -0.06 -2.88
C SER A 542 -34.72 0.01 -4.21
N THR A 543 -34.05 -1.06 -4.60
CA THR A 543 -33.33 -1.13 -5.88
C THR A 543 -34.24 -1.17 -7.11
N ALA A 544 -35.51 -1.51 -6.91
CA ALA A 544 -36.40 -1.75 -8.04
C ALA A 544 -37.47 -0.69 -8.26
N SER A 545 -37.96 -0.01 -7.24
CA SER A 545 -39.21 0.74 -7.39
C SER A 545 -39.36 1.99 -6.55
N GLY A 546 -38.29 2.47 -5.89
CA GLY A 546 -38.42 3.79 -5.35
C GLY A 546 -38.09 4.03 -3.88
N HIS A 547 -38.42 5.21 -3.44
CA HIS A 547 -38.15 5.74 -2.11
C HIS A 547 -39.42 6.18 -1.45
N TRP A 548 -39.48 6.01 -0.14
CA TRP A 548 -40.59 6.47 0.68
C TRP A 548 -40.05 7.12 1.94
N LEU A 549 -40.57 8.27 2.27
CA LEU A 549 -40.38 8.89 3.56
C LEU A 549 -41.58 8.53 4.42
N ALA A 550 -41.35 7.78 5.48
CA ALA A 550 -42.40 7.28 6.35
C ALA A 550 -42.05 7.47 7.82
N ASN A 551 -43.05 7.55 8.68
CA ASN A 551 -42.87 7.45 10.13
C ASN A 551 -43.04 6.01 10.63
N THR A 552 -42.73 5.79 11.90
CA THR A 552 -42.87 4.48 12.55
C THR A 552 -44.33 4.05 12.75
N SER A 553 -45.27 4.93 12.53
CA SER A 553 -46.71 4.59 12.53
C SER A 553 -47.18 4.09 11.16
N GLY A 554 -46.25 3.97 10.17
CA GLY A 554 -46.59 3.51 8.84
C GLY A 554 -47.18 4.59 7.92
N ASN A 555 -47.23 5.84 8.37
CA ASN A 555 -47.72 6.93 7.54
C ASN A 555 -46.60 7.31 6.54
N VAL A 556 -46.88 7.20 5.25
CA VAL A 556 -46.00 7.64 4.18
C VAL A 556 -46.27 9.13 3.90
N PHE A 557 -45.21 9.94 4.00
CA PHE A 557 -45.30 11.39 3.76
C PHE A 557 -44.99 11.77 2.32
N ALA A 558 -44.13 10.99 1.66
CA ALA A 558 -43.75 11.22 0.28
C ALA A 558 -43.39 9.88 -0.38
N SER A 559 -43.69 9.75 -1.66
CA SER A 559 -43.32 8.61 -2.49
C SER A 559 -42.16 8.96 -3.42
N THR A 560 -41.61 7.98 -4.12
CA THR A 560 -40.56 8.20 -5.12
C THR A 560 -40.95 9.21 -6.18
N ALA A 561 -42.20 9.14 -6.66
CA ALA A 561 -42.72 10.08 -7.65
C ALA A 561 -42.68 11.51 -7.11
N ASP A 562 -42.97 11.69 -5.81
CA ASP A 562 -42.96 12.96 -5.15
C ASP A 562 -41.53 13.45 -4.86
N LEU A 563 -40.60 12.53 -4.58
CA LEU A 563 -39.21 12.86 -4.24
C LEU A 563 -38.32 13.07 -5.47
N GLY A 564 -38.75 12.62 -6.66
CA GLY A 564 -37.99 12.80 -7.90
C GLY A 564 -36.61 12.14 -7.92
N LEU A 565 -36.37 11.15 -7.05
CA LEU A 565 -35.09 10.47 -6.90
C LEU A 565 -35.06 9.19 -7.73
N GLY A 566 -33.93 8.94 -8.39
CA GLY A 566 -33.61 7.65 -9.02
C GLY A 566 -33.27 6.57 -8.00
N MET A 567 -32.41 5.61 -8.35
CA MET A 567 -31.89 4.63 -7.39
C MET A 567 -30.88 5.32 -6.46
N THR A 568 -31.19 5.32 -5.17
CA THR A 568 -30.31 5.95 -4.17
C THR A 568 -30.12 5.04 -2.97
N HIS A 569 -28.95 5.15 -2.35
CA HIS A 569 -28.55 4.33 -1.21
C HIS A 569 -27.71 5.13 -0.20
N GLY A 570 -27.55 4.61 1.02
CA GLY A 570 -26.58 5.10 1.97
C GLY A 570 -26.87 6.53 2.47
N TYR A 571 -28.11 6.81 2.89
CA TYR A 571 -28.43 8.13 3.42
C TYR A 571 -27.79 8.40 4.77
N ASN A 572 -27.11 9.54 4.89
CA ASN A 572 -26.54 10.03 6.12
C ASN A 572 -26.90 11.49 6.34
N PHE A 573 -27.17 11.81 7.60
CA PHE A 573 -27.50 13.15 8.05
C PHE A 573 -26.35 13.66 8.91
N PHE A 574 -25.84 14.84 8.59
CA PHE A 574 -24.74 15.44 9.34
C PHE A 574 -24.86 16.97 9.35
N ALA A 575 -24.09 17.62 10.18
CA ALA A 575 -24.00 19.07 10.26
C ALA A 575 -22.54 19.51 10.17
N ASP A 576 -22.30 20.67 9.59
CA ASP A 576 -21.04 21.36 9.74
C ASP A 576 -21.07 22.13 11.07
N GLU A 577 -20.24 21.77 12.01
CA GLU A 577 -20.20 22.42 13.33
C GLU A 577 -19.84 23.90 13.28
N LYS A 578 -19.08 24.34 12.27
CA LYS A 578 -18.67 25.74 12.14
C LYS A 578 -19.78 26.64 11.63
N THR A 579 -20.57 26.16 10.68
CA THR A 579 -21.65 26.93 10.06
C THR A 579 -23.01 26.61 10.67
N GLY A 580 -23.17 25.45 11.32
CA GLY A 580 -24.45 24.90 11.75
C GLY A 580 -25.32 24.41 10.59
N ALA A 581 -24.80 24.42 9.36
CA ALA A 581 -25.52 23.93 8.20
C ALA A 581 -25.75 22.42 8.30
N LYS A 582 -26.96 21.98 7.93
CA LYS A 582 -27.35 20.57 7.98
C LYS A 582 -27.47 20.01 6.58
N TYR A 583 -26.96 18.80 6.41
CA TYR A 583 -26.82 18.15 5.11
C TYR A 583 -27.38 16.73 5.12
N VAL A 584 -27.74 16.27 3.93
CA VAL A 584 -28.08 14.89 3.64
C VAL A 584 -27.15 14.39 2.54
N ALA A 585 -26.32 13.40 2.83
CA ALA A 585 -25.49 12.71 1.84
C ALA A 585 -26.11 11.38 1.43
N TYR A 586 -26.01 11.03 0.16
CA TYR A 586 -26.45 9.74 -0.36
C TYR A 586 -25.71 9.37 -1.64
N VAL A 587 -25.70 8.08 -1.95
CA VAL A 587 -25.23 7.56 -3.24
C VAL A 587 -26.38 7.56 -4.23
N ALA A 588 -26.19 8.18 -5.39
CA ALA A 588 -27.11 8.13 -6.52
C ALA A 588 -26.54 7.19 -7.59
N ILE A 589 -27.37 6.25 -8.07
CA ILE A 589 -27.03 5.29 -9.13
C ILE A 589 -28.04 5.46 -10.25
N GLU A 590 -27.57 5.89 -11.40
CA GLU A 590 -28.39 6.04 -12.60
C GLU A 590 -28.17 4.83 -13.51
N ALA A 591 -28.89 3.76 -13.26
CA ALA A 591 -28.72 2.47 -13.95
C ALA A 591 -28.85 2.55 -15.49
N ALA A 592 -29.67 3.46 -15.99
CA ALA A 592 -29.86 3.65 -17.44
C ALA A 592 -28.68 4.41 -18.09
N GLN A 593 -27.81 5.02 -17.30
CA GLN A 593 -26.69 5.84 -17.76
C GLN A 593 -25.33 5.32 -17.27
N ASP A 594 -25.31 4.17 -16.58
CA ASP A 594 -24.11 3.60 -15.98
C ASP A 594 -23.32 4.61 -15.12
N LYS A 595 -24.03 5.47 -14.38
CA LYS A 595 -23.47 6.54 -13.57
C LYS A 595 -23.66 6.25 -12.09
N GLY A 596 -22.67 6.64 -11.28
CA GLY A 596 -22.76 6.60 -9.82
C GLY A 596 -21.98 7.73 -9.19
N SER A 597 -22.68 8.53 -8.42
CA SER A 597 -22.12 9.66 -7.69
C SER A 597 -22.56 9.66 -6.24
N VAL A 598 -21.80 10.36 -5.40
CA VAL A 598 -22.31 10.83 -4.11
C VAL A 598 -22.88 12.22 -4.31
N LYS A 599 -24.07 12.43 -3.74
CA LYS A 599 -24.70 13.76 -3.71
C LYS A 599 -24.87 14.19 -2.26
N VAL A 600 -24.65 15.47 -2.02
CA VAL A 600 -24.93 16.12 -0.74
C VAL A 600 -25.89 17.28 -0.98
N ILE A 601 -26.97 17.29 -0.23
CA ILE A 601 -28.03 18.27 -0.32
C ILE A 601 -28.00 19.13 0.94
N SER A 602 -28.17 20.45 0.81
CA SER A 602 -28.29 21.41 1.91
C SER A 602 -29.73 21.73 2.31
N ASP A 603 -29.86 22.67 3.24
CA ASP A 603 -31.11 23.28 3.71
C ASP A 603 -32.04 22.34 4.49
N PHE A 604 -31.48 21.25 5.01
CA PHE A 604 -32.23 20.34 5.83
C PHE A 604 -32.56 20.95 7.21
N ASN A 605 -33.84 21.20 7.48
CA ASN A 605 -34.26 21.89 8.70
C ASN A 605 -34.56 20.99 9.91
N GLY A 606 -34.37 19.68 9.76
CA GLY A 606 -34.63 18.75 10.85
C GLY A 606 -36.07 18.25 10.97
N THR A 607 -36.95 18.50 9.98
CA THR A 607 -38.34 18.02 9.98
C THR A 607 -38.61 17.07 8.82
N TYR A 608 -39.70 16.27 8.87
CA TYR A 608 -40.10 15.39 7.78
C TYR A 608 -40.48 16.16 6.51
N GLU A 609 -41.25 17.21 6.71
CA GLU A 609 -41.69 18.09 5.63
C GLU A 609 -40.47 18.79 5.01
N GLY A 610 -39.54 19.20 5.86
CA GLY A 610 -38.27 19.79 5.42
C GLY A 610 -37.43 18.80 4.63
N LEU A 611 -37.30 17.56 5.06
CA LEU A 611 -36.57 16.52 4.31
C LEU A 611 -37.22 16.25 2.97
N ALA A 612 -38.52 16.08 2.89
CA ALA A 612 -39.24 15.88 1.65
C ALA A 612 -39.01 17.04 0.68
N GLY A 613 -39.10 18.28 1.16
CA GLY A 613 -38.88 19.48 0.35
C GLY A 613 -37.44 19.60 -0.17
N VAL A 614 -36.46 19.29 0.66
CA VAL A 614 -35.03 19.30 0.27
C VAL A 614 -34.73 18.22 -0.77
N LEU A 615 -35.24 17.00 -0.58
CA LEU A 615 -35.06 15.91 -1.54
C LEU A 615 -35.76 16.20 -2.87
N GLN A 616 -36.96 16.80 -2.86
CA GLN A 616 -37.66 17.22 -4.07
C GLN A 616 -36.95 18.36 -4.80
N ALA A 617 -36.48 19.35 -4.06
CA ALA A 617 -35.79 20.50 -4.63
C ALA A 617 -34.41 20.14 -5.18
N GLN A 618 -33.80 19.06 -4.68
CA GLN A 618 -32.46 18.60 -5.05
C GLN A 618 -31.41 19.72 -5.06
N LYS A 619 -31.37 20.53 -4.01
CA LYS A 619 -30.35 21.56 -3.86
C LYS A 619 -28.99 20.92 -3.56
N VAL A 620 -28.40 20.35 -4.59
CA VAL A 620 -27.10 19.67 -4.52
C VAL A 620 -26.03 20.72 -4.34
N VAL A 621 -25.33 20.66 -3.21
CA VAL A 621 -24.20 21.56 -2.87
C VAL A 621 -22.86 20.87 -3.07
N PHE A 622 -22.88 19.56 -3.25
CA PHE A 622 -21.70 18.77 -3.61
C PHE A 622 -22.14 17.54 -4.39
N GLU A 623 -21.49 17.30 -5.49
CA GLU A 623 -21.60 16.05 -6.25
C GLU A 623 -20.23 15.63 -6.75
N ALA A 624 -19.89 14.38 -6.55
CA ALA A 624 -18.66 13.81 -7.05
C ALA A 624 -18.90 12.39 -7.57
N PRO A 625 -18.31 12.00 -8.71
CA PRO A 625 -18.31 10.59 -9.12
C PRO A 625 -17.60 9.76 -8.05
N VAL A 626 -18.05 8.53 -7.83
CA VAL A 626 -17.34 7.65 -6.91
C VAL A 626 -15.96 7.33 -7.45
N GLN A 627 -15.80 7.22 -8.77
CA GLN A 627 -14.53 7.02 -9.44
C GLN A 627 -13.95 8.35 -9.94
N ASP A 628 -12.71 8.67 -9.54
CA ASP A 628 -12.00 9.88 -9.97
C ASP A 628 -11.49 9.80 -11.41
N GLY A 629 -11.42 10.95 -12.10
CA GLY A 629 -10.87 11.04 -13.45
C GLY A 629 -11.74 10.41 -14.54
N MET A 630 -12.87 9.83 -14.20
CA MET A 630 -13.89 9.49 -15.17
C MET A 630 -14.91 10.61 -15.25
N ASP A 631 -15.20 11.04 -16.47
CA ASP A 631 -16.47 11.67 -16.78
C ASP A 631 -17.54 10.86 -16.03
N ALA A 632 -18.43 11.50 -15.27
CA ALA A 632 -19.47 10.84 -14.46
C ALA A 632 -20.35 9.87 -15.27
N THR A 633 -19.98 9.62 -16.51
CA THR A 633 -20.71 8.94 -17.55
C THR A 633 -20.35 7.48 -17.78
N VAL A 634 -19.24 6.96 -17.24
CA VAL A 634 -18.85 5.57 -17.54
C VAL A 634 -18.57 4.80 -16.27
N ILE A 635 -19.58 4.12 -15.76
CA ILE A 635 -19.38 2.99 -14.86
C ILE A 635 -19.46 1.74 -15.73
N SER A 636 -18.34 1.05 -15.92
CA SER A 636 -18.33 -0.27 -16.54
C SER A 636 -19.12 -1.25 -15.69
N PRO A 637 -19.88 -2.12 -16.30
CA PRO A 637 -21.28 -2.36 -16.04
C PRO A 637 -21.54 -2.68 -14.57
N CYS A 638 -22.22 -1.78 -13.89
CA CYS A 638 -22.99 -2.17 -12.74
C CYS A 638 -24.08 -3.11 -13.28
N PRO A 639 -24.05 -4.42 -12.98
CA PRO A 639 -25.12 -5.29 -13.47
C PRO A 639 -26.43 -4.74 -12.95
N ALA A 640 -27.28 -4.32 -13.83
CA ALA A 640 -28.49 -3.51 -13.58
C ALA A 640 -29.48 -4.12 -12.57
N THR A 641 -29.31 -5.37 -12.19
CA THR A 641 -30.25 -6.10 -11.33
C THR A 641 -29.96 -6.03 -9.84
N HIS A 642 -28.73 -5.67 -9.42
CA HIS A 642 -28.36 -5.67 -7.99
C HIS A 642 -27.33 -4.58 -7.62
N SER A 643 -27.31 -3.49 -8.36
CA SER A 643 -26.43 -2.37 -8.06
C SER A 643 -26.78 -1.76 -6.71
N THR A 644 -25.86 -1.86 -5.77
CA THR A 644 -26.02 -1.25 -4.46
C THR A 644 -24.83 -0.38 -4.14
N GLY A 645 -25.11 0.67 -3.39
CA GLY A 645 -24.09 1.52 -2.82
C GLY A 645 -24.33 1.74 -1.35
N ASP A 646 -23.39 2.33 -0.68
CA ASP A 646 -23.52 2.79 0.69
C ASP A 646 -22.69 4.05 0.89
N CYS A 647 -23.13 4.88 1.82
CA CYS A 647 -22.44 6.07 2.26
C CYS A 647 -22.43 6.06 3.77
N VAL A 648 -21.34 6.47 4.38
CA VAL A 648 -21.24 6.69 5.81
C VAL A 648 -20.50 7.98 6.07
N VAL A 649 -21.07 8.81 6.95
CA VAL A 649 -20.47 10.07 7.38
C VAL A 649 -20.17 9.98 8.87
N ARG A 650 -18.97 10.39 9.28
CA ARG A 650 -18.56 10.37 10.68
C ARG A 650 -17.61 11.51 10.97
N GLU A 651 -17.82 12.12 12.12
CA GLU A 651 -16.85 13.05 12.68
C GLU A 651 -15.80 12.28 13.51
N VAL A 652 -14.54 12.56 13.24
CA VAL A 652 -13.39 11.96 13.92
C VAL A 652 -12.45 13.09 14.34
N ASN A 653 -12.29 13.31 15.64
CA ASN A 653 -11.41 14.35 16.19
C ASN A 653 -11.65 15.75 15.58
N GLY A 654 -12.92 16.15 15.43
CA GLY A 654 -13.31 17.45 14.87
C GLY A 654 -13.17 17.56 13.34
N THR A 655 -12.96 16.44 12.67
CA THR A 655 -12.95 16.36 11.20
C THR A 655 -14.02 15.40 10.71
N THR A 656 -14.91 15.87 9.87
CA THR A 656 -15.95 15.02 9.26
C THR A 656 -15.42 14.33 8.02
N TYR A 657 -15.50 13.01 7.99
CA TYR A 657 -15.18 12.15 6.86
C TYR A 657 -16.44 11.52 6.28
N MET A 658 -16.42 11.31 4.98
CA MET A 658 -17.48 10.61 4.25
C MET A 658 -16.85 9.50 3.42
N ALA A 659 -17.20 8.25 3.71
CA ALA A 659 -16.83 7.11 2.88
C ALA A 659 -18.03 6.72 2.00
N VAL A 660 -17.77 6.50 0.73
CA VAL A 660 -18.77 6.21 -0.29
C VAL A 660 -18.35 4.99 -1.07
N MET A 661 -19.23 4.03 -1.23
CA MET A 661 -18.98 2.79 -1.94
C MET A 661 -20.12 2.50 -2.92
N ILE A 662 -19.77 2.08 -4.11
CA ILE A 662 -20.68 1.45 -5.08
C ILE A 662 -20.11 0.09 -5.44
N GLN A 663 -20.93 -0.94 -5.26
CA GLN A 663 -20.58 -2.31 -5.64
C GLN A 663 -20.06 -2.37 -7.08
N ASN A 664 -18.94 -3.09 -7.29
CA ASN A 664 -18.29 -3.25 -8.60
C ASN A 664 -17.71 -1.97 -9.24
N VAL A 665 -17.86 -0.79 -8.61
CA VAL A 665 -17.31 0.48 -9.11
C VAL A 665 -16.09 0.90 -8.31
N GLY A 666 -16.26 1.10 -7.00
CA GLY A 666 -15.18 1.55 -6.16
C GLY A 666 -15.62 2.05 -4.80
N ILE A 667 -14.63 2.48 -4.05
CA ILE A 667 -14.77 3.18 -2.77
C ILE A 667 -13.97 4.48 -2.84
N SER A 668 -14.55 5.56 -2.33
CA SER A 668 -13.88 6.86 -2.16
C SER A 668 -14.10 7.40 -0.76
N VAL A 669 -13.11 8.10 -0.26
CA VAL A 669 -13.19 8.78 1.03
C VAL A 669 -12.94 10.26 0.82
N PHE A 670 -13.80 11.06 1.44
CA PHE A 670 -13.83 12.50 1.36
C PHE A 670 -13.69 13.10 2.75
N LYS A 671 -13.13 14.30 2.81
CA LYS A 671 -13.02 15.13 4.01
C LYS A 671 -13.86 16.39 3.83
N LEU A 672 -14.67 16.73 4.83
CA LEU A 672 -15.45 17.97 4.86
C LEU A 672 -14.50 19.18 4.99
N ASN A 673 -14.69 20.16 4.16
CA ASN A 673 -14.08 21.48 4.25
C ASN A 673 -14.95 22.36 5.19
N ALA A 674 -14.75 22.17 6.48
CA ALA A 674 -15.60 22.78 7.50
C ALA A 674 -15.59 24.33 7.41
N GLY A 675 -16.77 24.93 7.41
CA GLY A 675 -16.94 26.38 7.23
C GLY A 675 -17.16 26.78 5.77
N PHE A 676 -17.27 25.82 4.85
CA PHE A 676 -17.65 26.11 3.47
C PHE A 676 -19.09 26.65 3.42
N ILE A 677 -19.28 27.76 2.72
CA ILE A 677 -20.59 28.35 2.44
C ILE A 677 -20.81 28.20 0.94
N ALA A 678 -21.79 27.39 0.55
CA ALA A 678 -22.22 27.34 -0.84
C ALA A 678 -22.84 28.69 -1.23
N GLU A 679 -22.36 29.29 -2.31
CA GLU A 679 -22.92 30.51 -2.88
C GLU A 679 -24.30 30.28 -3.48
#